data_647926200dd2694e6a622af1a9c59c38
#
_entry.id   647926200dd2694e6a622af1a9c59c38
#
_cell.length_a   1.000
_cell.length_b   1.000
_cell.length_c   1.000
_cell.angle_alpha   90.00
_cell.angle_beta   90.00
_cell.angle_gamma   90.00
#
_symmetry.space_group_name_H-M   'P 1'
#
loop_
_entity.id
_entity.type
_entity.pdbx_description
1 polymer ?
#
loop_
_entity_poly.entity_id
_entity_poly.type
_entity_poly.pdbx_seq_one_letter_code
_entity_poly.pdbx_strand_id
1 'polypeptide(L)'
;PLYHFIVAGWKEKRNPNEFFDIEFYLKTYPDIEKAKVNPLFHYHIAGWKEGRNPSESFDTIMYLLANKDVDEAGVNPLSHYLLYGKKEGRMLYPFEPQAFAQQYFLQERFNNPKISENFCPDTNIDLKNETLPVKLIALYLPQFHPIPENDKWWGKGFTEWYNVTKAQPKFVGHYQPHLPVHMGFYDLRLLENIKIQAELARKYGIHGFCLYYYYFGDKTLLDKPLELIYQNKDIDINYCVYWANENWTRRWDGLEREVLIEQKHTIETDKAFIERVIKYLQDDRYIKINGRPILIVYRIDKLANPSETVEYWKEYCIKNGLKEPYLIAVSSFGFFDDPKKYGFDAIMEYLHMWHGAPQSIKRSIRLMDHKFRGQIYSYFDLVKMKMEHIDNLDKTGYNIYHTVVPCWDNTARRPYESVVFHGSDPYLYKKWLEKAIENTIKYKTSEERIVFVDAWNEWAEGNHLEPDRRFGYAYLQATAEALIHFMSETQKLKYDNQIFYSPRKTEKRIFYKEINLDSIIKTADVSVVIHLYYKELWEEFKSYMVKLTFPFDLYISIPTDVFFDYSEVFSFKPNSYIFRSVNRGRDIYPSLQIMKAIYDKNYKYVIKFHSKKSLHRWDGDKWRISSLNCIFSNPTEILNFLEKNKDIGIVVPHKQWVSTKYHMGSNVKWLKWLCERYEVTWNGEDFFFPAGSFYWIRPESIKELLKNPPELENFELELFQSDGCLHHGIERFVGLLAQKNGYKVVEVDEYGNIKPAEGTYFHEFATPEERRDSGV
;
A
#
# COMPACT_ATOMS: atom_id res chain seq x y z
N PRO A 1 -33.86 -30.09 20.34
CA PRO A 1 -32.42 -29.70 20.41
C PRO A 1 -32.19 -28.25 20.04
N LEU A 2 -32.69 -27.76 18.90
CA LEU A 2 -32.43 -26.40 18.41
C LEU A 2 -32.96 -25.32 19.38
N TYR A 3 -34.19 -25.46 19.88
CA TYR A 3 -34.75 -24.50 20.84
C TYR A 3 -33.93 -24.44 22.13
N HIS A 4 -33.50 -25.59 22.66
CA HIS A 4 -32.63 -25.61 23.83
C HIS A 4 -31.29 -24.89 23.56
N PHE A 5 -30.68 -25.14 22.38
CA PHE A 5 -29.43 -24.47 22.01
C PHE A 5 -29.58 -22.93 21.94
N ILE A 6 -30.68 -22.47 21.30
CA ILE A 6 -30.94 -21.01 21.16
C ILE A 6 -31.12 -20.34 22.52
N VAL A 7 -31.78 -20.99 23.47
CA VAL A 7 -32.14 -20.39 24.76
C VAL A 7 -31.05 -20.57 25.82
N ALA A 8 -30.44 -21.73 25.90
CA ALA A 8 -29.55 -22.15 26.99
C ALA A 8 -28.21 -22.73 26.51
N GLY A 9 -28.22 -23.56 25.48
CA GLY A 9 -27.07 -24.40 25.11
C GLY A 9 -25.79 -23.59 24.79
N TRP A 10 -25.88 -22.40 24.17
CA TRP A 10 -24.74 -21.55 23.92
C TRP A 10 -24.15 -20.93 25.22
N LYS A 11 -25.01 -20.68 26.22
CA LYS A 11 -24.56 -20.22 27.55
C LYS A 11 -23.87 -21.34 28.34
N GLU A 12 -24.24 -22.58 28.03
CA GLU A 12 -23.59 -23.79 28.54
C GLU A 12 -22.35 -24.17 27.74
N LYS A 13 -21.92 -23.31 26.78
CA LYS A 13 -20.78 -23.49 25.89
C LYS A 13 -20.84 -24.77 25.06
N ARG A 14 -22.04 -25.22 24.70
CA ARG A 14 -22.23 -26.39 23.82
C ARG A 14 -22.04 -25.99 22.37
N ASN A 15 -21.20 -26.73 21.66
CA ASN A 15 -20.94 -26.47 20.23
C ASN A 15 -22.10 -26.97 19.38
N PRO A 16 -22.61 -26.18 18.39
CA PRO A 16 -23.69 -26.56 17.51
C PRO A 16 -23.28 -27.60 16.46
N ASN A 17 -22.03 -27.61 16.08
CA ASN A 17 -21.42 -28.57 15.15
C ASN A 17 -19.88 -28.57 15.33
N GLU A 18 -19.20 -29.46 14.57
CA GLU A 18 -17.73 -29.62 14.65
C GLU A 18 -16.89 -28.41 14.18
N PHE A 19 -17.52 -27.51 13.40
CA PHE A 19 -16.85 -26.33 12.83
C PHE A 19 -17.25 -25.01 13.52
N PHE A 20 -18.06 -25.08 14.58
CA PHE A 20 -18.41 -23.91 15.38
C PHE A 20 -18.14 -24.17 16.86
N ASP A 21 -17.17 -23.48 17.42
CA ASP A 21 -16.79 -23.56 18.82
C ASP A 21 -17.22 -22.30 19.58
N ILE A 22 -18.17 -22.48 20.51
CA ILE A 22 -18.75 -21.38 21.30
C ILE A 22 -17.70 -20.72 22.21
N GLU A 23 -16.85 -21.54 22.84
CA GLU A 23 -15.82 -21.03 23.76
C GLU A 23 -14.73 -20.30 23.00
N PHE A 24 -14.27 -20.86 21.90
CA PHE A 24 -13.35 -20.20 20.99
C PHE A 24 -13.90 -18.84 20.52
N TYR A 25 -15.18 -18.82 20.08
CA TYR A 25 -15.79 -17.62 19.52
C TYR A 25 -15.89 -16.50 20.56
N LEU A 26 -16.36 -16.81 21.78
CA LEU A 26 -16.49 -15.84 22.87
C LEU A 26 -15.12 -15.34 23.35
N LYS A 27 -14.14 -16.24 23.47
CA LYS A 27 -12.78 -15.87 23.87
C LYS A 27 -12.08 -15.01 22.82
N THR A 28 -12.28 -15.34 21.53
CA THR A 28 -11.68 -14.62 20.40
C THR A 28 -12.37 -13.27 20.14
N TYR A 29 -13.66 -13.17 20.45
CA TYR A 29 -14.48 -11.97 20.23
C TYR A 29 -15.19 -11.52 21.52
N PRO A 30 -14.46 -10.88 22.45
CA PRO A 30 -15.00 -10.48 23.76
C PRO A 30 -16.15 -9.46 23.70
N ASP A 31 -16.28 -8.73 22.58
CA ASP A 31 -17.40 -7.84 22.30
C ASP A 31 -18.74 -8.59 22.28
N ILE A 32 -18.76 -9.80 21.77
CA ILE A 32 -19.96 -10.65 21.69
C ILE A 32 -20.32 -11.20 23.07
N GLU A 33 -19.31 -11.60 23.86
CA GLU A 33 -19.52 -12.03 25.23
C GLU A 33 -20.11 -10.89 26.10
N LYS A 34 -19.53 -9.70 26.00
CA LYS A 34 -20.01 -8.49 26.70
C LYS A 34 -21.42 -8.08 26.28
N ALA A 35 -21.74 -8.20 25.01
CA ALA A 35 -23.07 -7.91 24.46
C ALA A 35 -24.11 -8.97 24.82
N LYS A 36 -23.69 -10.11 25.38
CA LYS A 36 -24.55 -11.27 25.70
C LYS A 36 -25.39 -11.75 24.51
N VAL A 37 -24.81 -11.66 23.32
CA VAL A 37 -25.43 -12.13 22.07
C VAL A 37 -25.05 -13.59 21.83
N ASN A 38 -25.99 -14.37 21.32
CA ASN A 38 -25.72 -15.76 20.94
C ASN A 38 -24.65 -15.80 19.84
N PRO A 39 -23.49 -16.47 20.05
CA PRO A 39 -22.36 -16.46 19.10
C PRO A 39 -22.70 -17.00 17.73
N LEU A 40 -23.50 -18.09 17.65
CA LEU A 40 -23.91 -18.66 16.36
C LEU A 40 -24.84 -17.70 15.61
N PHE A 41 -25.75 -17.04 16.31
CA PHE A 41 -26.65 -16.04 15.73
C PHE A 41 -25.86 -14.85 15.20
N HIS A 42 -24.93 -14.32 16.01
CA HIS A 42 -24.05 -13.23 15.58
C HIS A 42 -23.23 -13.62 14.34
N TYR A 43 -22.58 -14.78 14.37
CA TYR A 43 -21.81 -15.26 13.24
C TYR A 43 -22.66 -15.36 11.96
N HIS A 44 -23.88 -15.90 12.10
CA HIS A 44 -24.79 -16.10 10.95
C HIS A 44 -25.24 -14.79 10.31
N ILE A 45 -25.47 -13.75 11.07
CA ILE A 45 -26.01 -12.47 10.56
C ILE A 45 -24.87 -11.50 10.12
N ALA A 46 -23.85 -11.34 10.97
CA ALA A 46 -22.82 -10.32 10.83
C ALA A 46 -21.40 -10.89 10.84
N GLY A 47 -21.09 -11.82 11.74
CA GLY A 47 -19.71 -12.24 12.01
C GLY A 47 -18.96 -12.77 10.82
N TRP A 48 -19.59 -13.52 9.92
CA TRP A 48 -18.93 -13.99 8.72
C TRP A 48 -18.62 -12.86 7.73
N LYS A 49 -19.47 -11.83 7.65
CA LYS A 49 -19.22 -10.62 6.82
C LYS A 49 -18.09 -9.78 7.37
N GLU A 50 -17.93 -9.82 8.69
CA GLU A 50 -16.80 -9.19 9.40
C GLU A 50 -15.52 -10.04 9.30
N GLY A 51 -15.57 -11.20 8.66
CA GLY A 51 -14.46 -12.14 8.52
C GLY A 51 -14.09 -12.87 9.80
N ARG A 52 -15.01 -12.97 10.78
CA ARG A 52 -14.76 -13.71 12.02
C ARG A 52 -14.79 -15.21 11.76
N ASN A 53 -13.91 -15.95 12.45
CA ASN A 53 -13.87 -17.41 12.35
C ASN A 53 -14.78 -18.05 13.39
N PRO A 54 -15.56 -19.08 13.02
CA PRO A 54 -16.45 -19.77 13.96
C PRO A 54 -15.69 -20.73 14.88
N SER A 55 -14.51 -21.19 14.50
CA SER A 55 -13.63 -22.10 15.26
C SER A 55 -12.20 -22.03 14.75
N GLU A 56 -11.28 -22.73 15.42
CA GLU A 56 -9.90 -22.89 14.93
C GLU A 56 -9.83 -23.73 13.63
N SER A 57 -10.81 -24.61 13.41
CA SER A 57 -10.83 -25.53 12.27
C SER A 57 -11.53 -24.97 11.03
N PHE A 58 -12.16 -23.80 11.11
CA PHE A 58 -12.83 -23.16 9.98
C PHE A 58 -12.47 -21.69 9.86
N ASP A 59 -11.73 -21.35 8.80
CA ASP A 59 -11.40 -19.97 8.49
C ASP A 59 -12.36 -19.40 7.45
N THR A 60 -13.18 -18.45 7.88
CA THR A 60 -14.21 -17.79 7.08
C THR A 60 -13.64 -17.17 5.80
N ILE A 61 -12.54 -16.44 5.93
CA ILE A 61 -11.94 -15.74 4.78
C ILE A 61 -11.26 -16.73 3.85
N MET A 62 -10.53 -17.71 4.40
CA MET A 62 -9.86 -18.72 3.58
C MET A 62 -10.85 -19.58 2.82
N TYR A 63 -11.98 -19.92 3.43
CA TYR A 63 -13.05 -20.64 2.72
C TYR A 63 -13.61 -19.83 1.55
N LEU A 64 -13.88 -18.54 1.74
CA LEU A 64 -14.37 -17.65 0.68
C LEU A 64 -13.32 -17.44 -0.42
N LEU A 65 -12.04 -17.37 -0.05
CA LEU A 65 -10.94 -17.30 -1.04
C LEU A 65 -10.79 -18.60 -1.85
N ALA A 66 -11.03 -19.75 -1.21
CA ALA A 66 -11.02 -21.05 -1.88
C ALA A 66 -12.25 -21.26 -2.77
N ASN A 67 -13.38 -20.64 -2.43
CA ASN A 67 -14.68 -20.84 -3.06
C ASN A 67 -15.29 -19.47 -3.44
N LYS A 68 -14.76 -18.86 -4.48
CA LYS A 68 -15.14 -17.51 -4.93
C LYS A 68 -16.62 -17.37 -5.29
N ASP A 69 -17.21 -18.41 -5.83
CA ASP A 69 -18.64 -18.49 -6.13
C ASP A 69 -19.51 -18.26 -4.89
N VAL A 70 -19.07 -18.77 -3.74
CA VAL A 70 -19.75 -18.58 -2.44
C VAL A 70 -19.60 -17.15 -1.93
N ASP A 71 -18.42 -16.55 -2.14
CA ASP A 71 -18.16 -15.15 -1.79
C ASP A 71 -18.98 -14.19 -2.67
N GLU A 72 -18.98 -14.42 -3.99
CA GLU A 72 -19.74 -13.62 -4.97
C GLU A 72 -21.25 -13.73 -4.78
N ALA A 73 -21.74 -14.91 -4.41
CA ALA A 73 -23.14 -15.14 -4.07
C ALA A 73 -23.55 -14.50 -2.73
N GLY A 74 -22.60 -14.04 -1.92
CA GLY A 74 -22.86 -13.45 -0.60
C GLY A 74 -23.49 -14.45 0.38
N VAL A 75 -23.15 -15.72 0.26
CA VAL A 75 -23.68 -16.81 1.10
C VAL A 75 -22.77 -17.01 2.32
N ASN A 76 -23.39 -17.27 3.48
CA ASN A 76 -22.63 -17.56 4.69
C ASN A 76 -21.73 -18.80 4.49
N PRO A 77 -20.39 -18.68 4.61
CA PRO A 77 -19.44 -19.71 4.23
C PRO A 77 -19.56 -21.00 5.06
N LEU A 78 -19.79 -20.90 6.37
CA LEU A 78 -19.97 -22.07 7.20
C LEU A 78 -21.29 -22.80 6.88
N SER A 79 -22.36 -22.04 6.67
CA SER A 79 -23.65 -22.62 6.26
C SER A 79 -23.54 -23.31 4.90
N HIS A 80 -22.88 -22.70 3.94
CA HIS A 80 -22.61 -23.30 2.64
C HIS A 80 -21.80 -24.59 2.79
N TYR A 81 -20.70 -24.55 3.55
CA TYR A 81 -19.83 -25.71 3.74
C TYR A 81 -20.59 -26.91 4.38
N LEU A 82 -21.35 -26.63 5.43
CA LEU A 82 -22.09 -27.69 6.12
C LEU A 82 -23.22 -28.29 5.29
N LEU A 83 -23.91 -27.48 4.48
CA LEU A 83 -25.05 -27.93 3.68
C LEU A 83 -24.63 -28.60 2.36
N TYR A 84 -23.63 -28.06 1.71
CA TYR A 84 -23.23 -28.40 0.35
C TYR A 84 -21.73 -28.71 0.25
N GLY A 85 -20.87 -27.79 0.68
CA GLY A 85 -19.45 -27.80 0.41
C GLY A 85 -18.72 -29.08 0.89
N LYS A 86 -19.12 -29.63 2.04
CA LYS A 86 -18.54 -30.88 2.56
C LYS A 86 -18.86 -32.07 1.63
N LYS A 87 -20.06 -32.11 1.06
CA LYS A 87 -20.49 -33.18 0.12
C LYS A 87 -19.86 -32.99 -1.26
N GLU A 88 -19.64 -31.73 -1.66
CA GLU A 88 -19.02 -31.36 -2.92
C GLU A 88 -17.49 -31.49 -2.89
N GLY A 89 -16.92 -31.78 -1.72
CA GLY A 89 -15.47 -31.84 -1.54
C GLY A 89 -14.79 -30.44 -1.66
N ARG A 90 -15.52 -29.36 -1.31
CA ARG A 90 -14.99 -28.00 -1.33
C ARG A 90 -13.81 -27.86 -0.41
N MET A 91 -12.78 -27.18 -0.88
CA MET A 91 -11.58 -26.90 -0.08
C MET A 91 -11.85 -25.87 1.00
N LEU A 92 -11.41 -26.14 2.23
CA LEU A 92 -11.47 -25.18 3.34
C LEU A 92 -10.46 -24.04 3.17
N TYR A 93 -9.41 -24.29 2.41
CA TYR A 93 -8.31 -23.36 2.18
C TYR A 93 -7.94 -23.36 0.70
N PRO A 94 -7.53 -22.25 0.12
CA PRO A 94 -7.16 -22.16 -1.30
C PRO A 94 -5.89 -22.96 -1.66
N PHE A 95 -5.28 -23.65 -0.72
CA PHE A 95 -4.01 -24.39 -0.89
C PHE A 95 -3.77 -25.29 0.33
N GLU A 96 -2.84 -26.25 0.19
CA GLU A 96 -2.31 -27.02 1.32
C GLU A 96 -1.62 -26.09 2.34
N PRO A 97 -2.22 -25.85 3.54
CA PRO A 97 -1.76 -24.79 4.45
C PRO A 97 -0.33 -25.00 4.96
N GLN A 98 0.08 -26.27 5.15
CA GLN A 98 1.37 -26.60 5.76
C GLN A 98 2.54 -26.42 4.78
N ALA A 99 2.42 -26.86 3.55
CA ALA A 99 3.49 -26.74 2.55
C ALA A 99 3.74 -25.26 2.19
N PHE A 100 2.68 -24.50 2.04
CA PHE A 100 2.78 -23.07 1.75
C PHE A 100 3.31 -22.27 2.92
N ALA A 101 2.77 -22.49 4.14
CA ALA A 101 3.23 -21.77 5.33
C ALA A 101 4.71 -22.03 5.61
N GLN A 102 5.19 -23.26 5.43
CA GLN A 102 6.60 -23.57 5.57
C GLN A 102 7.47 -22.89 4.50
N GLN A 103 7.10 -23.02 3.23
CA GLN A 103 7.90 -22.45 2.14
C GLN A 103 7.91 -20.92 2.19
N TYR A 104 6.76 -20.31 2.43
CA TYR A 104 6.62 -18.87 2.47
C TYR A 104 7.20 -18.27 3.76
N PHE A 105 6.94 -18.88 4.91
CA PHE A 105 7.49 -18.47 6.20
C PHE A 105 9.01 -18.52 6.21
N LEU A 106 9.60 -19.54 5.59
CA LEU A 106 11.05 -19.64 5.43
C LEU A 106 11.57 -18.56 4.49
N GLN A 107 10.91 -18.33 3.34
CA GLN A 107 11.30 -17.27 2.41
C GLN A 107 11.23 -15.88 3.03
N GLU A 108 10.13 -15.55 3.71
CA GLU A 108 9.99 -14.26 4.40
C GLU A 108 10.92 -14.12 5.60
N ARG A 109 11.13 -15.17 6.38
CA ARG A 109 12.05 -15.16 7.52
C ARG A 109 13.51 -14.95 7.10
N PHE A 110 13.92 -15.49 5.96
CA PHE A 110 15.28 -15.31 5.42
C PHE A 110 15.42 -14.07 4.53
N ASN A 111 14.32 -13.56 3.97
CA ASN A 111 14.31 -12.37 3.13
C ASN A 111 13.89 -11.09 3.87
N ASN A 112 13.49 -11.17 5.12
CA ASN A 112 13.16 -9.98 5.91
C ASN A 112 14.36 -9.59 6.83
N PRO A 113 14.85 -8.35 6.77
CA PRO A 113 14.26 -7.26 6.02
C PRO A 113 14.83 -7.18 4.59
N LYS A 114 14.02 -7.47 3.59
CA LYS A 114 14.42 -7.23 2.22
C LYS A 114 14.60 -5.73 2.03
N ILE A 115 15.82 -5.31 1.75
CA ILE A 115 16.13 -3.92 1.36
C ILE A 115 15.26 -3.57 0.15
N SER A 116 14.52 -2.46 0.23
CA SER A 116 13.70 -1.99 -0.88
C SER A 116 14.57 -1.55 -2.06
N GLU A 117 14.06 -1.68 -3.27
CA GLU A 117 14.66 -1.03 -4.45
C GLU A 117 14.74 0.50 -4.29
N ASN A 118 13.84 1.08 -3.49
CA ASN A 118 13.83 2.49 -3.14
C ASN A 118 14.71 2.82 -1.92
N PHE A 119 15.56 1.88 -1.48
CA PHE A 119 16.49 2.15 -0.39
C PHE A 119 17.43 3.31 -0.74
N CYS A 120 17.51 4.29 0.15
CA CYS A 120 18.42 5.42 0.03
C CYS A 120 19.40 5.42 1.20
N PRO A 121 20.71 5.39 0.97
CA PRO A 121 21.68 5.62 2.04
C PRO A 121 21.61 7.08 2.52
N ASP A 122 22.31 7.39 3.60
CA ASP A 122 22.52 8.79 3.98
C ASP A 122 23.19 9.56 2.83
N THR A 123 22.63 10.71 2.49
CA THR A 123 23.09 11.54 1.37
C THR A 123 23.78 12.81 1.87
N ASN A 124 24.42 13.52 0.95
CA ASN A 124 25.06 14.81 1.23
C ASN A 124 24.06 16.00 1.20
N ILE A 125 22.74 15.72 1.05
CA ILE A 125 21.74 16.80 1.18
C ILE A 125 21.86 17.42 2.57
N ASP A 126 21.92 18.75 2.60
CA ASP A 126 21.86 19.53 3.84
C ASP A 126 21.09 20.82 3.58
N LEU A 127 19.85 20.87 4.08
CA LEU A 127 18.94 22.01 3.95
C LEU A 127 18.92 22.92 5.19
N LYS A 128 19.79 22.67 6.16
CA LYS A 128 19.78 23.35 7.48
C LYS A 128 19.79 24.87 7.36
N ASN A 129 20.55 25.41 6.41
CA ASN A 129 20.75 26.87 6.24
C ASN A 129 20.03 27.42 5.00
N GLU A 130 19.14 26.64 4.38
CA GLU A 130 18.40 27.10 3.20
C GLU A 130 17.09 27.80 3.59
N THR A 131 16.69 28.76 2.76
CA THR A 131 15.34 29.32 2.84
C THR A 131 14.35 28.38 2.18
N LEU A 132 13.52 27.77 2.98
CA LEU A 132 12.57 26.75 2.52
C LEU A 132 11.21 27.37 2.15
N PRO A 133 10.49 26.78 1.16
CA PRO A 133 9.22 27.30 0.67
C PRO A 133 8.08 27.23 1.71
N VAL A 134 8.16 26.27 2.62
CA VAL A 134 7.20 26.01 3.70
C VAL A 134 7.94 25.55 4.96
N LYS A 135 7.29 25.68 6.12
CA LYS A 135 7.74 25.11 7.40
C LYS A 135 7.16 23.71 7.51
N LEU A 136 7.99 22.65 7.39
CA LEU A 136 7.57 21.27 7.68
C LEU A 136 7.68 21.03 9.18
N ILE A 137 6.58 20.61 9.81
CA ILE A 137 6.52 20.31 11.24
C ILE A 137 6.16 18.83 11.39
N ALA A 138 7.06 18.04 11.97
CA ALA A 138 6.85 16.62 12.17
C ALA A 138 6.26 16.33 13.57
N LEU A 139 5.20 15.53 13.65
CA LEU A 139 4.66 15.04 14.90
C LEU A 139 5.69 14.15 15.60
N TYR A 140 5.82 14.30 16.91
CA TYR A 140 6.87 13.65 17.68
C TYR A 140 6.31 12.91 18.89
N LEU A 141 6.52 11.60 18.92
CA LEU A 141 6.11 10.72 20.01
C LEU A 141 7.18 10.67 21.11
N PRO A 142 6.87 11.03 22.37
CA PRO A 142 7.84 10.99 23.47
C PRO A 142 7.95 9.63 24.19
N GLN A 143 7.25 8.58 23.75
CA GLN A 143 7.08 7.31 24.49
C GLN A 143 8.26 6.33 24.38
N PHE A 144 9.47 6.78 24.04
CA PHE A 144 10.67 5.95 23.92
C PHE A 144 11.54 6.01 25.17
N HIS A 145 10.91 6.07 26.34
CA HIS A 145 11.57 5.91 27.66
C HIS A 145 10.56 5.37 28.68
N PRO A 146 11.03 4.60 29.67
CA PRO A 146 10.14 4.06 30.70
C PRO A 146 9.62 5.15 31.65
N ILE A 147 8.39 4.98 32.11
CA ILE A 147 7.77 5.74 33.20
C ILE A 147 7.07 4.80 34.17
N PRO A 148 6.91 5.16 35.45
CA PRO A 148 6.30 4.28 36.46
C PRO A 148 4.90 3.78 36.10
N GLU A 149 4.10 4.60 35.43
CA GLU A 149 2.76 4.26 34.97
C GLU A 149 2.80 3.14 33.93
N ASN A 150 3.64 3.28 32.90
CA ASN A 150 3.81 2.25 31.86
C ASN A 150 4.39 0.96 32.44
N ASP A 151 5.34 1.05 33.36
CA ASP A 151 5.91 -0.11 34.08
C ASP A 151 4.83 -0.90 34.82
N LYS A 152 3.88 -0.21 35.43
CA LYS A 152 2.74 -0.83 36.14
C LYS A 152 1.78 -1.57 35.21
N TRP A 153 1.54 -1.03 34.02
CA TRP A 153 0.53 -1.56 33.10
C TRP A 153 1.07 -2.61 32.12
N TRP A 154 2.31 -2.41 31.66
CA TRP A 154 2.88 -3.16 30.55
C TRP A 154 4.14 -3.95 30.96
N GLY A 155 4.59 -3.79 32.19
CA GLY A 155 5.80 -4.44 32.69
C GLY A 155 7.00 -3.51 32.79
N LYS A 156 7.90 -3.83 33.72
CA LYS A 156 9.05 -3.00 34.08
C LYS A 156 9.96 -2.72 32.87
N GLY A 157 10.27 -1.46 32.63
CA GLY A 157 11.13 -0.99 31.56
C GLY A 157 10.40 -0.83 30.21
N PHE A 158 9.08 -0.81 30.22
CA PHE A 158 8.30 -0.67 29.02
C PHE A 158 8.57 0.65 28.28
N THR A 159 8.78 0.55 26.98
CA THR A 159 8.82 1.65 26.01
C THR A 159 8.09 1.21 24.74
N GLU A 160 7.81 2.13 23.80
CA GLU A 160 7.22 1.78 22.50
C GLU A 160 8.03 0.74 21.71
N TRP A 161 9.35 0.64 21.94
CA TRP A 161 10.17 -0.40 21.33
C TRP A 161 9.70 -1.82 21.64
N TYR A 162 9.04 -2.03 22.79
CA TYR A 162 8.43 -3.31 23.11
C TYR A 162 7.34 -3.70 22.10
N ASN A 163 6.49 -2.76 21.71
CA ASN A 163 5.46 -2.98 20.71
C ASN A 163 6.08 -3.20 19.33
N VAL A 164 7.02 -2.36 18.94
CA VAL A 164 7.72 -2.45 17.65
C VAL A 164 8.37 -3.80 17.45
N THR A 165 9.16 -4.25 18.43
CA THR A 165 9.99 -5.46 18.28
C THR A 165 9.20 -6.77 18.32
N LYS A 166 8.01 -6.78 18.95
CA LYS A 166 7.13 -7.96 18.97
C LYS A 166 6.27 -8.11 17.73
N ALA A 167 6.21 -7.09 16.87
CA ALA A 167 5.37 -7.10 15.69
C ALA A 167 5.78 -8.22 14.72
N GLN A 168 4.79 -8.80 14.05
CA GLN A 168 4.98 -9.88 13.11
C GLN A 168 4.16 -9.65 11.85
N PRO A 169 4.64 -10.07 10.68
CA PRO A 169 3.86 -10.05 9.45
C PRO A 169 2.54 -10.82 9.61
N LYS A 170 1.44 -10.26 9.10
CA LYS A 170 0.10 -10.85 9.15
C LYS A 170 -0.37 -11.38 7.80
N PHE A 171 0.26 -10.94 6.73
CA PHE A 171 -0.08 -11.32 5.36
C PHE A 171 1.17 -11.27 4.47
N VAL A 172 1.04 -11.85 3.29
CA VAL A 172 2.13 -11.90 2.30
C VAL A 172 2.54 -10.49 1.87
N GLY A 173 3.83 -10.20 1.94
CA GLY A 173 4.38 -8.87 1.63
C GLY A 173 4.25 -7.84 2.75
N HIS A 174 3.70 -8.22 3.91
CA HIS A 174 3.58 -7.32 5.06
C HIS A 174 4.95 -6.98 5.66
N TYR A 175 5.29 -5.70 5.69
CA TYR A 175 6.54 -5.22 6.29
C TYR A 175 6.36 -5.02 7.79
N GLN A 176 6.78 -5.99 8.57
CA GLN A 176 6.88 -5.93 10.04
C GLN A 176 8.02 -6.85 10.52
N PRO A 177 8.72 -6.52 11.60
CA PRO A 177 8.70 -5.23 12.30
C PRO A 177 9.44 -4.13 11.54
N HIS A 178 9.07 -2.87 11.75
CA HIS A 178 9.87 -1.72 11.33
C HIS A 178 11.03 -1.55 12.29
N LEU A 179 12.26 -1.69 11.80
CA LEU A 179 13.45 -1.64 12.66
C LEU A 179 14.37 -0.50 12.25
N PRO A 180 14.92 0.25 13.21
CA PRO A 180 15.77 1.39 12.93
C PRO A 180 17.13 0.96 12.35
N VAL A 181 17.68 1.79 11.44
CA VAL A 181 19.04 1.68 10.93
C VAL A 181 19.95 2.80 11.46
N HIS A 182 19.34 3.90 11.88
CA HIS A 182 20.02 5.05 12.50
C HIS A 182 19.64 5.12 13.98
N MET A 183 20.58 5.43 14.87
CA MET A 183 20.42 5.52 16.33
C MET A 183 20.00 4.23 17.08
N GLY A 184 19.58 3.16 16.40
CA GLY A 184 19.10 1.93 17.07
C GLY A 184 17.84 2.17 17.91
N PHE A 185 17.71 1.40 19.00
CA PHE A 185 16.60 1.50 19.96
C PHE A 185 16.94 2.54 21.04
N TYR A 186 16.78 3.79 20.71
CA TYR A 186 17.17 4.92 21.55
C TYR A 186 16.27 5.12 22.79
N ASP A 187 16.82 5.80 23.78
CA ASP A 187 16.10 6.26 24.99
C ASP A 187 16.06 7.78 25.01
N LEU A 188 14.86 8.35 25.05
CA LEU A 188 14.64 9.81 25.01
C LEU A 188 14.93 10.53 26.34
N ARG A 189 15.45 9.82 27.34
CA ARG A 189 16.05 10.46 28.53
C ARG A 189 17.46 10.96 28.26
N LEU A 190 18.09 10.51 27.18
CA LEU A 190 19.46 10.87 26.80
C LEU A 190 19.44 12.06 25.87
N LEU A 191 20.09 13.13 26.28
CA LEU A 191 20.16 14.39 25.53
C LEU A 191 20.78 14.19 24.13
N GLU A 192 21.79 13.32 24.04
CA GLU A 192 22.50 13.01 22.81
C GLU A 192 21.56 12.47 21.72
N ASN A 193 20.60 11.63 22.10
CA ASN A 193 19.63 11.10 21.15
C ASN A 193 18.74 12.20 20.55
N ILE A 194 18.30 13.15 21.40
CA ILE A 194 17.49 14.29 20.94
C ILE A 194 18.30 15.22 20.03
N LYS A 195 19.59 15.43 20.32
CA LYS A 195 20.50 16.22 19.47
C LYS A 195 20.64 15.58 18.08
N ILE A 196 20.90 14.27 18.03
CA ILE A 196 21.03 13.54 16.77
C ILE A 196 19.72 13.60 15.95
N GLN A 197 18.57 13.44 16.60
CA GLN A 197 17.27 13.58 15.91
C GLN A 197 17.06 14.99 15.37
N ALA A 198 17.40 16.03 16.14
CA ALA A 198 17.29 17.41 15.72
C ALA A 198 18.22 17.74 14.53
N GLU A 199 19.47 17.29 14.59
CA GLU A 199 20.44 17.45 13.50
C GLU A 199 19.95 16.77 12.21
N LEU A 200 19.47 15.51 12.33
CA LEU A 200 18.94 14.77 11.20
C LEU A 200 17.69 15.45 10.61
N ALA A 201 16.77 15.90 11.46
CA ALA A 201 15.57 16.60 11.03
C ALA A 201 15.92 17.90 10.26
N ARG A 202 16.79 18.71 10.82
CA ARG A 202 17.25 19.96 10.18
C ARG A 202 17.96 19.72 8.86
N LYS A 203 18.82 18.69 8.80
CA LYS A 203 19.56 18.30 7.60
C LYS A 203 18.60 18.06 6.41
N TYR A 204 17.47 17.40 6.64
CA TYR A 204 16.50 17.07 5.61
C TYR A 204 15.33 18.06 5.49
N GLY A 205 15.44 19.24 6.11
CA GLY A 205 14.52 20.36 5.92
C GLY A 205 13.28 20.36 6.83
N ILE A 206 13.27 19.55 7.89
CA ILE A 206 12.23 19.64 8.92
C ILE A 206 12.47 20.90 9.74
N HIS A 207 11.49 21.79 9.77
CA HIS A 207 11.55 23.05 10.49
C HIS A 207 11.48 22.85 12.01
N GLY A 208 10.68 21.92 12.48
CA GLY A 208 10.52 21.68 13.89
C GLY A 208 9.68 20.44 14.24
N PHE A 209 9.66 20.13 15.53
CA PHE A 209 8.88 19.04 16.08
C PHE A 209 7.59 19.52 16.74
N CYS A 210 6.50 18.81 16.53
CA CYS A 210 5.23 18.97 17.22
C CYS A 210 5.11 17.87 18.26
N LEU A 211 5.47 18.15 19.52
CA LEU A 211 5.55 17.13 20.57
C LEU A 211 4.18 16.84 21.17
N TYR A 212 3.81 15.58 21.23
CA TYR A 212 2.65 15.16 22.00
C TYR A 212 2.87 15.47 23.48
N TYR A 213 1.88 16.14 24.08
CA TYR A 213 1.90 16.55 25.48
C TYR A 213 0.72 15.91 26.22
N TYR A 214 1.05 15.04 27.17
CA TYR A 214 0.07 14.24 27.93
C TYR A 214 -0.20 14.88 29.28
N TYR A 215 -1.12 15.84 29.32
CA TYR A 215 -1.56 16.51 30.53
C TYR A 215 -2.94 16.03 30.95
N PHE A 216 -3.09 15.49 32.17
CA PHE A 216 -4.29 14.86 32.71
C PHE A 216 -4.95 15.69 33.85
N GLY A 217 -4.70 16.98 33.90
CA GLY A 217 -5.21 17.89 34.87
C GLY A 217 -4.32 18.07 36.11
N ASP A 218 -4.05 17.00 36.84
CA ASP A 218 -3.17 17.01 38.01
C ASP A 218 -1.69 16.69 37.69
N LYS A 219 -1.45 15.96 36.61
CA LYS A 219 -0.11 15.51 36.23
C LYS A 219 0.16 15.56 34.73
N THR A 220 1.44 15.62 34.39
CA THR A 220 1.96 15.48 33.04
C THR A 220 2.79 14.19 32.94
N LEU A 221 2.68 13.46 31.85
CA LEU A 221 3.44 12.26 31.60
C LEU A 221 4.30 12.42 30.34
N LEU A 222 5.45 11.71 30.31
CA LEU A 222 6.34 11.64 29.14
C LEU A 222 6.86 13.00 28.65
N ASP A 223 6.91 14.00 29.50
CA ASP A 223 7.36 15.36 29.17
C ASP A 223 8.89 15.53 29.16
N LYS A 224 9.63 14.48 29.55
CA LYS A 224 11.11 14.51 29.63
C LYS A 224 11.80 14.97 28.33
N PRO A 225 11.42 14.52 27.13
CA PRO A 225 12.04 15.02 25.89
C PRO A 225 11.80 16.51 25.65
N LEU A 226 10.57 16.98 25.90
CA LEU A 226 10.25 18.41 25.78
C LEU A 226 11.05 19.26 26.77
N GLU A 227 11.17 18.81 28.03
CA GLU A 227 11.97 19.48 29.04
C GLU A 227 13.46 19.53 28.63
N LEU A 228 14.02 18.46 28.06
CA LEU A 228 15.39 18.43 27.58
C LEU A 228 15.59 19.44 26.42
N ILE A 229 14.68 19.51 25.48
CA ILE A 229 14.71 20.51 24.40
C ILE A 229 14.65 21.93 24.99
N TYR A 230 13.73 22.19 25.91
CA TYR A 230 13.55 23.50 26.53
C TYR A 230 14.78 23.96 27.30
N GLN A 231 15.37 23.06 28.10
CA GLN A 231 16.50 23.38 28.98
C GLN A 231 17.83 23.53 28.22
N ASN A 232 18.00 22.86 27.07
CA ASN A 232 19.23 22.86 26.31
C ASN A 232 19.07 23.70 25.04
N LYS A 233 19.46 24.95 25.12
CA LYS A 233 19.28 25.95 24.05
C LYS A 233 20.19 25.72 22.83
N ASP A 234 21.20 24.87 22.95
CA ASP A 234 22.09 24.45 21.87
C ASP A 234 21.47 23.40 20.94
N ILE A 235 20.34 22.83 21.28
CA ILE A 235 19.58 21.97 20.35
C ILE A 235 18.93 22.84 19.27
N ASP A 236 19.42 22.73 18.04
CA ASP A 236 18.95 23.50 16.90
C ASP A 236 17.69 22.89 16.28
N ILE A 237 16.57 23.02 16.97
CA ILE A 237 15.25 22.59 16.48
C ILE A 237 14.17 23.52 17.02
N ASN A 238 13.25 23.94 16.16
CA ASN A 238 12.03 24.60 16.60
C ASN A 238 11.03 23.56 17.10
N TYR A 239 10.07 23.97 17.91
CA TYR A 239 9.06 23.04 18.42
C TYR A 239 7.75 23.74 18.76
N CYS A 240 6.68 22.94 18.82
CA CYS A 240 5.39 23.33 19.39
C CYS A 240 4.77 22.17 20.16
N VAL A 241 3.72 22.44 20.89
CA VAL A 241 3.02 21.49 21.75
C VAL A 241 1.70 21.07 21.12
N TYR A 242 1.43 19.77 21.18
CA TYR A 242 0.19 19.14 20.78
C TYR A 242 -0.44 18.46 21.99
N TRP A 243 -1.50 19.04 22.53
CA TRP A 243 -2.21 18.44 23.66
C TRP A 243 -3.00 17.21 23.22
N ALA A 244 -2.48 16.02 23.56
CA ALA A 244 -3.13 14.73 23.33
C ALA A 244 -4.13 14.46 24.46
N ASN A 245 -5.25 15.15 24.43
CA ASN A 245 -6.23 15.25 25.53
C ASN A 245 -7.31 14.17 25.45
N GLU A 246 -6.88 12.91 25.44
CA GLU A 246 -7.76 11.73 25.54
C GLU A 246 -7.40 10.84 26.73
N ASN A 247 -8.36 10.00 27.12
CA ASN A 247 -8.12 8.94 28.10
C ASN A 247 -7.06 7.98 27.60
N TRP A 248 -6.15 7.56 28.46
CA TRP A 248 -5.35 6.39 28.18
C TRP A 248 -6.13 5.13 28.53
N THR A 249 -6.23 4.21 27.59
CA THR A 249 -6.97 2.95 27.69
C THR A 249 -6.08 1.78 27.32
N ARG A 250 -6.48 0.56 27.68
CA ARG A 250 -5.81 -0.68 27.26
C ARG A 250 -6.03 -1.03 25.77
N ARG A 251 -6.00 -0.03 24.93
CA ARG A 251 -6.19 -0.17 23.47
C ARG A 251 -5.20 -1.14 22.83
N TRP A 252 -3.98 -1.23 23.35
CA TRP A 252 -2.92 -2.10 22.84
C TRP A 252 -3.16 -3.59 23.13
N ASP A 253 -4.01 -3.93 24.09
CA ASP A 253 -4.44 -5.30 24.37
C ASP A 253 -5.82 -5.63 23.77
N GLY A 254 -6.41 -4.72 22.96
CA GLY A 254 -7.77 -4.85 22.46
C GLY A 254 -8.86 -4.58 23.52
N LEU A 255 -8.48 -4.06 24.69
CA LEU A 255 -9.39 -3.73 25.82
C LEU A 255 -9.68 -2.22 25.86
N GLU A 256 -10.16 -1.65 24.76
CA GLU A 256 -10.37 -0.20 24.60
C GLU A 256 -11.25 0.45 25.65
N ARG A 257 -12.09 -0.33 26.34
CA ARG A 257 -13.01 0.18 27.38
C ARG A 257 -12.37 0.25 28.76
N GLU A 258 -11.21 -0.36 28.97
CA GLU A 258 -10.50 -0.27 30.24
C GLU A 258 -9.66 1.01 30.29
N VAL A 259 -10.12 2.00 31.05
CA VAL A 259 -9.43 3.27 31.22
C VAL A 259 -8.28 3.08 32.22
N LEU A 260 -7.06 3.39 31.78
CA LEU A 260 -5.84 3.37 32.60
C LEU A 260 -5.62 4.69 33.32
N ILE A 261 -5.80 5.81 32.59
CA ILE A 261 -5.81 7.16 33.12
C ILE A 261 -6.97 7.91 32.48
N GLU A 262 -7.82 8.48 33.31
CA GLU A 262 -8.93 9.32 32.87
C GLU A 262 -8.43 10.75 32.60
N GLN A 263 -8.73 11.27 31.43
CA GLN A 263 -8.61 12.69 31.10
C GLN A 263 -9.86 13.41 31.59
N LYS A 264 -9.78 14.03 32.75
CA LYS A 264 -10.91 14.81 33.29
C LYS A 264 -10.90 16.21 32.72
N HIS A 265 -11.91 16.52 31.92
CA HIS A 265 -12.14 17.85 31.41
C HIS A 265 -13.11 18.60 32.30
N THR A 266 -12.58 19.56 33.05
CA THR A 266 -13.36 20.60 33.77
C THR A 266 -12.86 21.96 33.28
N ILE A 267 -13.63 23.01 33.50
CA ILE A 267 -13.21 24.37 33.12
C ILE A 267 -11.86 24.73 33.76
N GLU A 268 -11.66 24.34 35.01
CA GLU A 268 -10.42 24.60 35.76
C GLU A 268 -9.22 23.84 35.18
N THR A 269 -9.39 22.52 34.91
CA THR A 269 -8.30 21.71 34.35
C THR A 269 -7.95 22.14 32.94
N ASP A 270 -8.96 22.48 32.13
CA ASP A 270 -8.72 22.92 30.74
C ASP A 270 -8.05 24.30 30.72
N LYS A 271 -8.44 25.22 31.64
CA LYS A 271 -7.73 26.50 31.80
C LYS A 271 -6.30 26.33 32.30
N ALA A 272 -6.06 25.47 33.28
CA ALA A 272 -4.73 25.22 33.86
C ALA A 272 -3.72 24.64 32.88
N PHE A 273 -4.16 24.10 31.74
CA PHE A 273 -3.26 23.61 30.69
C PHE A 273 -2.30 24.72 30.21
N ILE A 274 -2.79 25.92 29.93
CA ILE A 274 -1.94 27.03 29.45
C ILE A 274 -0.87 27.41 30.46
N GLU A 275 -1.19 27.34 31.76
CA GLU A 275 -0.25 27.66 32.84
C GLU A 275 0.92 26.69 32.87
N ARG A 276 0.69 25.42 32.52
CA ARG A 276 1.71 24.38 32.44
C ARG A 276 2.66 24.58 31.25
N VAL A 277 2.13 25.05 30.11
CA VAL A 277 2.92 25.15 28.88
C VAL A 277 3.51 26.53 28.62
N ILE A 278 3.09 27.57 29.38
CA ILE A 278 3.49 28.96 29.13
C ILE A 278 5.01 29.15 29.01
N LYS A 279 5.79 28.47 29.83
CA LYS A 279 7.27 28.55 29.79
C LYS A 279 7.85 28.11 28.46
N TYR A 280 7.21 27.14 27.78
CA TYR A 280 7.62 26.69 26.46
C TYR A 280 7.24 27.71 25.40
N LEU A 281 6.04 28.29 25.48
CA LEU A 281 5.54 29.31 24.55
C LEU A 281 6.42 30.57 24.53
N GLN A 282 7.10 30.85 25.66
CA GLN A 282 8.03 31.97 25.80
C GLN A 282 9.43 31.70 25.17
N ASP A 283 9.76 30.45 24.86
CA ASP A 283 11.03 30.11 24.21
C ASP A 283 11.11 30.72 22.80
N ASP A 284 12.28 31.26 22.43
CA ASP A 284 12.51 31.85 21.11
C ASP A 284 12.35 30.82 19.98
N ARG A 285 12.67 29.53 20.24
CA ARG A 285 12.55 28.43 19.29
C ARG A 285 11.10 27.89 19.19
N TYR A 286 10.19 28.37 20.06
CA TYR A 286 8.80 27.95 19.96
C TYR A 286 8.17 28.47 18.67
N ILE A 287 7.51 27.60 17.91
CA ILE A 287 6.95 27.93 16.59
C ILE A 287 5.80 28.92 16.75
N LYS A 288 5.88 30.03 16.00
CA LYS A 288 4.93 31.13 16.02
C LYS A 288 4.43 31.47 14.63
N ILE A 289 3.19 31.93 14.53
CA ILE A 289 2.60 32.54 13.32
C ILE A 289 2.30 34.01 13.65
N ASN A 290 2.89 34.94 12.92
CA ASN A 290 2.74 36.38 13.18
C ASN A 290 3.05 36.77 14.64
N GLY A 291 3.99 36.05 15.28
CA GLY A 291 4.37 36.21 16.68
C GLY A 291 3.39 35.60 17.68
N ARG A 292 2.33 34.92 17.25
CA ARG A 292 1.38 34.13 18.07
C ARG A 292 1.92 32.71 18.23
N PRO A 293 2.16 32.19 19.45
CA PRO A 293 2.64 30.83 19.64
C PRO A 293 1.55 29.81 19.22
N ILE A 294 1.95 28.79 18.46
CA ILE A 294 1.02 27.73 18.02
C ILE A 294 0.68 26.82 19.18
N LEU A 295 -0.60 26.49 19.34
CA LEU A 295 -1.07 25.50 20.29
C LEU A 295 -2.06 24.58 19.60
N ILE A 296 -1.79 23.27 19.60
CA ILE A 296 -2.60 22.28 18.92
C ILE A 296 -3.38 21.45 19.94
N VAL A 297 -4.68 21.26 19.71
CA VAL A 297 -5.57 20.49 20.59
C VAL A 297 -6.22 19.36 19.81
N TYR A 298 -6.00 18.12 20.27
CA TYR A 298 -6.48 16.92 19.59
C TYR A 298 -8.00 16.79 19.61
N ARG A 299 -8.62 16.95 20.77
CA ARG A 299 -10.07 16.75 20.99
C ARG A 299 -10.71 17.98 21.56
N ILE A 300 -11.09 18.92 20.72
CA ILE A 300 -11.79 20.12 21.17
C ILE A 300 -13.22 19.81 21.64
N ASP A 301 -13.82 18.74 21.16
CA ASP A 301 -15.14 18.24 21.57
C ASP A 301 -15.16 17.68 23.01
N LYS A 302 -13.99 17.48 23.62
CA LYS A 302 -13.84 17.03 25.01
C LYS A 302 -13.70 18.17 26.00
N LEU A 303 -13.30 19.36 25.54
CA LEU A 303 -13.20 20.51 26.41
C LEU A 303 -14.55 20.83 27.06
N ALA A 304 -14.54 21.12 28.37
CA ALA A 304 -15.77 21.38 29.13
C ALA A 304 -16.55 22.60 28.60
N ASN A 305 -15.83 23.66 28.25
CA ASN A 305 -16.34 24.85 27.56
C ASN A 305 -15.24 25.44 26.69
N PRO A 306 -15.16 25.08 25.38
CA PRO A 306 -14.11 25.54 24.54
C PRO A 306 -13.95 27.05 24.47
N SER A 307 -15.02 27.80 24.31
CA SER A 307 -14.99 29.25 24.17
C SER A 307 -14.45 29.95 25.45
N GLU A 308 -14.89 29.54 26.61
CA GLU A 308 -14.42 30.10 27.89
C GLU A 308 -12.96 29.72 28.17
N THR A 309 -12.58 28.50 27.84
CA THR A 309 -11.20 28.01 27.96
C THR A 309 -10.25 28.80 27.05
N VAL A 310 -10.63 29.00 25.79
CA VAL A 310 -9.85 29.74 24.82
C VAL A 310 -9.68 31.21 25.24
N GLU A 311 -10.74 31.87 25.72
CA GLU A 311 -10.65 33.26 26.19
C GLU A 311 -9.63 33.38 27.33
N TYR A 312 -9.72 32.47 28.30
CA TYR A 312 -8.74 32.43 29.40
C TYR A 312 -7.31 32.23 28.91
N TRP A 313 -7.08 31.32 27.94
CA TRP A 313 -5.76 31.07 27.38
C TRP A 313 -5.19 32.32 26.69
N LYS A 314 -6.03 33.07 25.98
CA LYS A 314 -5.62 34.33 25.34
C LYS A 314 -5.22 35.38 26.40
N GLU A 315 -6.07 35.62 27.38
CA GLU A 315 -5.79 36.55 28.45
C GLU A 315 -4.52 36.16 29.21
N TYR A 316 -4.34 34.87 29.50
CA TYR A 316 -3.19 34.37 30.23
C TYR A 316 -1.89 34.58 29.47
N CYS A 317 -1.88 34.31 28.16
CA CYS A 317 -0.72 34.58 27.31
C CYS A 317 -0.35 36.07 27.26
N ILE A 318 -1.34 36.95 27.08
CA ILE A 318 -1.14 38.40 27.06
C ILE A 318 -0.60 38.88 28.43
N LYS A 319 -1.14 38.43 29.52
CA LYS A 319 -0.69 38.75 30.89
C LYS A 319 0.78 38.35 31.13
N ASN A 320 1.22 37.27 30.45
CA ASN A 320 2.61 36.74 30.52
C ASN A 320 3.54 37.29 29.42
N GLY A 321 3.17 38.41 28.75
CA GLY A 321 4.02 39.10 27.78
C GLY A 321 4.06 38.46 26.39
N LEU A 322 3.19 37.54 26.09
CA LEU A 322 3.03 36.95 24.76
C LEU A 322 1.86 37.59 24.00
N LYS A 323 1.81 37.41 22.69
CA LYS A 323 0.56 37.57 21.93
C LYS A 323 -0.38 36.41 22.27
N GLU A 324 -1.66 36.59 22.00
CA GLU A 324 -2.64 35.49 22.08
C GLU A 324 -2.16 34.26 21.28
N PRO A 325 -2.41 33.02 21.73
CA PRO A 325 -1.97 31.84 21.03
C PRO A 325 -2.70 31.68 19.69
N TYR A 326 -2.00 31.09 18.70
CA TYR A 326 -2.60 30.65 17.46
C TYR A 326 -3.11 29.20 17.67
N LEU A 327 -4.41 29.05 17.73
CA LEU A 327 -5.06 27.81 18.16
C LEU A 327 -5.44 26.95 16.94
N ILE A 328 -4.98 25.70 16.93
CA ILE A 328 -5.28 24.74 15.87
C ILE A 328 -6.03 23.55 16.46
N ALA A 329 -7.23 23.30 15.94
CA ALA A 329 -8.00 22.11 16.25
C ALA A 329 -7.61 20.97 15.29
N VAL A 330 -7.64 19.73 15.77
CA VAL A 330 -7.38 18.56 14.91
C VAL A 330 -8.69 17.99 14.39
N SER A 331 -8.75 17.68 13.09
CA SER A 331 -9.92 17.04 12.46
C SER A 331 -10.04 15.57 12.84
N SER A 332 -10.20 15.29 14.13
CA SER A 332 -10.30 13.94 14.67
C SER A 332 -11.76 13.54 14.93
N PHE A 333 -12.07 12.25 14.84
CA PHE A 333 -13.38 11.67 15.18
C PHE A 333 -14.61 12.38 14.56
N GLY A 334 -14.46 12.82 13.29
CA GLY A 334 -15.57 13.46 12.56
C GLY A 334 -15.77 14.94 12.85
N PHE A 335 -14.81 15.59 13.52
CA PHE A 335 -14.84 17.04 13.69
C PHE A 335 -14.39 17.72 12.38
N PHE A 336 -15.34 18.35 11.69
CA PHE A 336 -15.16 19.09 10.44
C PHE A 336 -15.98 20.38 10.42
N ASP A 337 -16.15 21.02 11.55
CA ASP A 337 -16.87 22.28 11.66
C ASP A 337 -15.90 23.47 11.58
N ASP A 338 -16.43 24.66 11.34
CA ASP A 338 -15.63 25.90 11.38
C ASP A 338 -15.01 26.07 12.77
N PRO A 339 -13.66 26.03 12.90
CA PRO A 339 -12.98 26.12 14.16
C PRO A 339 -13.23 27.45 14.89
N LYS A 340 -13.55 28.51 14.15
CA LYS A 340 -13.85 29.83 14.71
C LYS A 340 -15.06 29.84 15.65
N LYS A 341 -16.01 28.92 15.45
CA LYS A 341 -17.14 28.75 16.37
C LYS A 341 -16.73 28.39 17.79
N TYR A 342 -15.54 27.81 17.93
CA TYR A 342 -14.95 27.36 19.20
C TYR A 342 -13.78 28.25 19.63
N GLY A 343 -13.54 29.37 18.95
CA GLY A 343 -12.45 30.30 19.21
C GLY A 343 -11.09 29.88 18.64
N PHE A 344 -11.03 28.83 17.82
CA PHE A 344 -9.81 28.35 17.18
C PHE A 344 -9.56 29.05 15.83
N ASP A 345 -8.29 29.21 15.44
CA ASP A 345 -7.91 29.90 14.22
C ASP A 345 -7.92 28.99 12.99
N ALA A 346 -7.63 27.68 13.17
CA ALA A 346 -7.44 26.76 12.06
C ALA A 346 -7.75 25.31 12.47
N ILE A 347 -7.82 24.45 11.44
CA ILE A 347 -7.83 22.98 11.56
C ILE A 347 -6.52 22.41 11.03
N MET A 348 -5.99 21.40 11.71
CA MET A 348 -4.98 20.49 11.21
C MET A 348 -5.65 19.21 10.73
N GLU A 349 -5.40 18.80 9.50
CA GLU A 349 -5.90 17.51 9.02
C GLU A 349 -5.32 16.36 9.84
N TYR A 350 -6.20 15.42 10.22
CA TYR A 350 -5.79 14.15 10.81
C TYR A 350 -5.96 13.03 9.80
N LEU A 351 -5.03 12.10 9.78
CA LEU A 351 -4.97 11.07 8.75
C LEU A 351 -6.19 10.20 8.65
N HIS A 352 -6.90 9.99 9.77
CA HIS A 352 -7.96 9.01 9.80
C HIS A 352 -9.03 9.27 8.73
N MET A 353 -9.48 8.21 8.14
CA MET A 353 -10.33 7.94 6.99
C MET A 353 -11.72 8.61 7.00
N TRP A 354 -11.87 9.76 7.66
CA TRP A 354 -13.15 10.41 7.90
C TRP A 354 -13.80 11.01 6.65
N HIS A 355 -13.02 11.22 5.59
CA HIS A 355 -13.54 11.64 4.27
C HIS A 355 -13.70 10.46 3.30
N GLY A 356 -13.78 9.25 3.81
CA GLY A 356 -13.81 8.03 3.05
C GLY A 356 -12.47 7.28 3.10
N ALA A 357 -12.54 5.97 3.25
CA ALA A 357 -11.41 5.11 3.09
C ALA A 357 -11.33 4.63 1.65
N PRO A 358 -10.14 4.35 1.10
CA PRO A 358 -10.03 3.55 -0.10
C PRO A 358 -10.77 2.20 0.09
N GLN A 359 -11.11 1.57 -1.01
CA GLN A 359 -11.69 0.23 -0.91
C GLN A 359 -10.67 -0.71 -0.25
N SER A 360 -11.12 -1.52 0.72
CA SER A 360 -10.25 -2.51 1.36
C SER A 360 -9.77 -3.55 0.35
N ILE A 361 -8.46 -3.77 0.31
CA ILE A 361 -7.82 -4.78 -0.54
C ILE A 361 -7.58 -6.09 0.21
N LYS A 362 -8.08 -6.24 1.43
CA LYS A 362 -7.88 -7.43 2.28
C LYS A 362 -8.26 -8.73 1.59
N ARG A 363 -9.35 -8.73 0.80
CA ARG A 363 -9.80 -9.93 0.05
C ARG A 363 -8.85 -10.33 -1.08
N SER A 364 -8.05 -9.39 -1.57
CA SER A 364 -7.07 -9.63 -2.64
C SER A 364 -5.69 -10.04 -2.10
N ILE A 365 -5.52 -10.02 -0.78
CA ILE A 365 -4.24 -10.28 -0.11
C ILE A 365 -4.32 -11.61 0.64
N ARG A 366 -3.23 -12.37 0.54
CA ARG A 366 -3.09 -13.65 1.21
C ARG A 366 -2.71 -13.46 2.67
N LEU A 367 -3.64 -13.78 3.58
CA LEU A 367 -3.38 -13.73 5.02
C LEU A 367 -2.44 -14.88 5.44
N MET A 368 -1.52 -14.59 6.35
CA MET A 368 -0.64 -15.55 7.02
C MET A 368 -1.11 -15.84 8.45
N ASP A 369 -1.81 -14.89 9.07
CA ASP A 369 -2.35 -15.00 10.41
C ASP A 369 -3.89 -15.01 10.35
N HIS A 370 -4.49 -16.16 10.58
CA HIS A 370 -5.94 -16.35 10.57
C HIS A 370 -6.69 -15.56 11.67
N LYS A 371 -5.98 -15.07 12.68
CA LYS A 371 -6.55 -14.20 13.73
C LYS A 371 -6.64 -12.73 13.30
N PHE A 372 -6.04 -12.38 12.17
CA PHE A 372 -6.03 -11.00 11.69
C PHE A 372 -7.43 -10.57 11.24
N ARG A 373 -8.00 -9.59 11.91
CA ARG A 373 -9.32 -8.98 11.65
C ARG A 373 -9.21 -7.56 11.09
N GLY A 374 -8.00 -7.02 11.08
CA GLY A 374 -7.71 -5.67 10.64
C GLY A 374 -8.16 -5.37 9.21
N GLN A 375 -8.03 -4.12 8.82
CA GLN A 375 -8.29 -3.65 7.45
C GLN A 375 -6.97 -3.39 6.74
N ILE A 376 -6.93 -3.75 5.46
CA ILE A 376 -5.78 -3.50 4.60
C ILE A 376 -6.24 -2.64 3.45
N TYR A 377 -5.59 -1.50 3.27
CA TYR A 377 -5.86 -0.54 2.21
C TYR A 377 -4.61 -0.35 1.36
N SER A 378 -4.77 0.04 0.11
CA SER A 378 -3.65 0.42 -0.75
C SER A 378 -3.18 1.83 -0.38
N TYR A 379 -1.88 1.99 -0.09
CA TYR A 379 -1.28 3.30 0.12
C TYR A 379 -1.35 4.18 -1.15
N PHE A 380 -1.22 3.58 -2.33
CA PHE A 380 -1.41 4.28 -3.60
C PHE A 380 -2.80 4.89 -3.71
N ASP A 381 -3.85 4.12 -3.40
CA ASP A 381 -5.23 4.61 -3.47
C ASP A 381 -5.49 5.69 -2.41
N LEU A 382 -4.88 5.56 -1.24
CA LEU A 382 -4.91 6.61 -0.21
C LEU A 382 -4.29 7.91 -0.73
N VAL A 383 -3.08 7.85 -1.26
CA VAL A 383 -2.36 9.04 -1.76
C VAL A 383 -3.16 9.70 -2.87
N LYS A 384 -3.67 8.94 -3.83
CA LYS A 384 -4.53 9.45 -4.91
C LYS A 384 -5.75 10.18 -4.35
N MET A 385 -6.49 9.54 -3.45
CA MET A 385 -7.68 10.12 -2.81
C MET A 385 -7.33 11.40 -2.05
N LYS A 386 -6.22 11.42 -1.31
CA LYS A 386 -5.79 12.59 -0.54
C LYS A 386 -5.35 13.75 -1.43
N MET A 387 -4.66 13.49 -2.54
CA MET A 387 -4.29 14.53 -3.50
C MET A 387 -5.53 15.15 -4.17
N GLU A 388 -6.52 14.34 -4.53
CA GLU A 388 -7.81 14.81 -5.05
C GLU A 388 -8.59 15.63 -4.00
N HIS A 389 -8.51 15.23 -2.73
CA HIS A 389 -9.17 15.94 -1.62
C HIS A 389 -8.55 17.33 -1.39
N ILE A 390 -7.23 17.47 -1.46
CA ILE A 390 -6.53 18.76 -1.31
C ILE A 390 -7.11 19.81 -2.26
N ASP A 391 -7.39 19.45 -3.50
CA ASP A 391 -7.97 20.36 -4.50
C ASP A 391 -9.41 20.85 -4.17
N ASN A 392 -10.08 20.16 -3.24
CA ASN A 392 -11.44 20.50 -2.80
C ASN A 392 -11.50 21.23 -1.46
N LEU A 393 -10.42 21.24 -0.68
CA LEU A 393 -10.39 21.87 0.67
C LEU A 393 -10.56 23.39 0.63
N ASP A 394 -10.16 24.03 -0.45
CA ASP A 394 -10.30 25.49 -0.64
C ASP A 394 -11.75 26.00 -0.56
N LYS A 395 -12.71 25.08 -0.65
CA LYS A 395 -14.15 25.40 -0.62
C LYS A 395 -14.73 25.47 0.78
N THR A 396 -13.98 25.13 1.82
CA THR A 396 -14.47 25.07 3.21
C THR A 396 -14.68 26.45 3.85
N GLY A 397 -13.95 27.47 3.40
CA GLY A 397 -14.08 28.83 3.91
C GLY A 397 -13.34 29.10 5.24
N TYR A 398 -12.63 28.11 5.80
CA TYR A 398 -11.80 28.27 7.01
C TYR A 398 -10.37 27.75 6.79
N ASN A 399 -9.46 28.11 7.69
CA ASN A 399 -8.04 27.80 7.52
C ASN A 399 -7.74 26.34 7.85
N ILE A 400 -7.14 25.60 6.91
CA ILE A 400 -6.75 24.19 7.06
C ILE A 400 -5.25 24.04 6.82
N TYR A 401 -4.57 23.26 7.67
CA TYR A 401 -3.19 22.83 7.51
C TYR A 401 -3.16 21.36 7.09
N HIS A 402 -2.48 21.07 5.98
CA HIS A 402 -2.31 19.72 5.46
C HIS A 402 -1.42 18.88 6.35
N THR A 403 -1.76 17.59 6.46
CA THR A 403 -0.92 16.57 7.08
C THR A 403 -0.66 15.46 6.08
N VAL A 404 0.60 15.12 5.86
CA VAL A 404 1.02 13.99 5.03
C VAL A 404 1.64 12.89 5.88
N VAL A 405 1.56 11.65 5.40
CA VAL A 405 1.91 10.46 6.17
C VAL A 405 2.83 9.57 5.35
N PRO A 406 4.05 9.28 5.82
CA PRO A 406 5.00 8.42 5.11
C PRO A 406 4.48 7.00 4.89
N CYS A 407 3.90 6.44 5.93
CA CYS A 407 3.30 5.10 5.94
C CYS A 407 2.35 4.98 7.14
N TRP A 408 1.59 3.87 7.20
CA TRP A 408 0.74 3.59 8.36
C TRP A 408 0.51 2.10 8.50
N ASP A 409 0.89 1.57 9.64
CA ASP A 409 0.68 0.18 10.02
C ASP A 409 0.70 0.03 11.54
N ASN A 410 -0.44 0.06 12.19
CA ASN A 410 -0.51 -0.05 13.64
C ASN A 410 -0.59 -1.50 14.17
N THR A 411 -0.12 -2.48 13.37
CA THR A 411 -0.10 -3.90 13.73
C THR A 411 0.74 -4.17 14.99
N ALA A 412 1.78 -3.39 15.23
CA ALA A 412 2.61 -3.52 16.42
C ALA A 412 1.84 -3.26 17.71
N ARG A 413 0.92 -2.28 17.71
CA ARG A 413 0.03 -1.97 18.84
C ARG A 413 -1.23 -2.84 18.84
N ARG A 414 -1.78 -3.17 17.65
CA ARG A 414 -3.07 -3.87 17.48
C ARG A 414 -2.89 -5.07 16.55
N PRO A 415 -2.31 -6.18 17.02
CA PRO A 415 -1.88 -7.27 16.16
C PRO A 415 -2.99 -7.94 15.36
N TYR A 416 -4.25 -7.80 15.78
CA TYR A 416 -5.38 -8.49 15.14
C TYR A 416 -6.42 -7.55 14.52
N GLU A 417 -6.50 -6.31 14.97
CA GLU A 417 -7.52 -5.34 14.54
C GLU A 417 -6.89 -4.06 13.99
N SER A 418 -5.73 -4.20 13.39
CA SER A 418 -4.99 -3.07 12.84
C SER A 418 -5.61 -2.49 11.57
N VAL A 419 -5.21 -1.26 11.28
CA VAL A 419 -5.36 -0.63 9.97
C VAL A 419 -3.98 -0.55 9.35
N VAL A 420 -3.85 -1.09 8.13
CA VAL A 420 -2.59 -1.11 7.38
C VAL A 420 -2.81 -0.44 6.03
N PHE A 421 -2.02 0.58 5.72
CA PHE A 421 -1.88 1.10 4.35
C PHE A 421 -0.69 0.40 3.71
N HIS A 422 -0.97 -0.69 3.03
CA HIS A 422 0.03 -1.55 2.43
C HIS A 422 0.61 -0.94 1.16
N GLY A 423 1.91 -1.18 0.94
CA GLY A 423 2.62 -0.68 -0.24
C GLY A 423 3.02 0.79 -0.11
N SER A 424 3.35 1.26 1.10
CA SER A 424 3.96 2.58 1.29
C SER A 424 5.24 2.71 0.46
N ASP A 425 5.42 3.86 -0.15
CA ASP A 425 6.48 4.12 -1.12
C ASP A 425 6.96 5.57 -1.00
N PRO A 426 8.29 5.81 -0.89
CA PRO A 426 8.83 7.17 -0.73
C PRO A 426 8.51 8.12 -1.89
N TYR A 427 8.34 7.59 -3.12
CA TYR A 427 7.97 8.41 -4.27
C TYR A 427 6.50 8.86 -4.20
N LEU A 428 5.59 7.98 -3.81
CA LEU A 428 4.17 8.33 -3.59
C LEU A 428 4.02 9.35 -2.46
N TYR A 429 4.74 9.14 -1.36
CA TYR A 429 4.81 10.09 -0.26
C TYR A 429 5.30 11.46 -0.75
N LYS A 430 6.40 11.50 -1.52
CA LYS A 430 6.93 12.74 -2.13
C LYS A 430 5.86 13.46 -2.95
N LYS A 431 5.12 12.75 -3.80
CA LYS A 431 4.06 13.33 -4.64
C LYS A 431 2.94 13.95 -3.81
N TRP A 432 2.52 13.27 -2.76
CA TRP A 432 1.54 13.83 -1.83
C TRP A 432 2.06 15.07 -1.11
N LEU A 433 3.31 15.03 -0.63
CA LEU A 433 3.94 16.17 0.02
C LEU A 433 4.10 17.36 -0.95
N GLU A 434 4.55 17.12 -2.19
CA GLU A 434 4.62 18.16 -3.24
C GLU A 434 3.25 18.81 -3.46
N LYS A 435 2.17 18.03 -3.53
CA LYS A 435 0.81 18.55 -3.69
C LYS A 435 0.36 19.39 -2.50
N ALA A 436 0.67 18.96 -1.28
CA ALA A 436 0.38 19.72 -0.07
C ALA A 436 1.17 21.04 -0.01
N ILE A 437 2.45 21.02 -0.39
CA ILE A 437 3.30 22.23 -0.47
C ILE A 437 2.77 23.19 -1.52
N GLU A 438 2.46 22.72 -2.73
CA GLU A 438 1.90 23.52 -3.82
C GLU A 438 0.65 24.27 -3.36
N ASN A 439 -0.30 23.55 -2.78
CA ASN A 439 -1.56 24.13 -2.27
C ASN A 439 -1.27 25.15 -1.17
N THR A 440 -0.39 24.81 -0.23
CA THR A 440 0.01 25.70 0.87
C THR A 440 0.63 26.99 0.35
N ILE A 441 1.55 26.93 -0.61
CA ILE A 441 2.17 28.14 -1.22
C ILE A 441 1.12 29.01 -1.89
N LYS A 442 0.17 28.39 -2.58
CA LYS A 442 -0.88 29.07 -3.35
C LYS A 442 -1.86 29.85 -2.47
N TYR A 443 -2.23 29.31 -1.30
CA TYR A 443 -3.34 29.85 -0.51
C TYR A 443 -2.95 30.45 0.85
N LYS A 444 -1.68 30.27 1.30
CA LYS A 444 -1.25 30.74 2.62
C LYS A 444 -0.27 31.91 2.53
N THR A 445 -0.34 32.82 3.49
CA THR A 445 0.68 33.86 3.70
C THR A 445 2.00 33.22 4.10
N SER A 446 3.11 33.92 3.91
CA SER A 446 4.46 33.38 4.21
C SER A 446 4.59 32.80 5.61
N GLU A 447 4.01 33.46 6.62
CA GLU A 447 4.05 33.01 8.02
C GLU A 447 3.21 31.77 8.28
N GLU A 448 2.13 31.57 7.51
CA GLU A 448 1.20 30.44 7.61
C GLU A 448 1.57 29.27 6.71
N ARG A 449 2.67 29.33 5.97
CA ARG A 449 3.12 28.22 5.12
C ARG A 449 3.66 27.06 5.95
N ILE A 450 2.74 26.29 6.50
CA ILE A 450 3.04 25.12 7.33
C ILE A 450 2.39 23.89 6.69
N VAL A 451 3.14 22.79 6.63
CA VAL A 451 2.64 21.45 6.34
C VAL A 451 3.12 20.53 7.47
N PHE A 452 2.20 19.74 8.00
CA PHE A 452 2.52 18.73 9.02
C PHE A 452 2.91 17.41 8.37
N VAL A 453 3.80 16.67 9.05
CA VAL A 453 4.15 15.30 8.72
C VAL A 453 3.85 14.42 9.93
N ASP A 454 2.99 13.46 9.75
CA ASP A 454 2.64 12.46 10.75
C ASP A 454 3.30 11.13 10.35
N ALA A 455 4.47 10.76 10.93
CA ALA A 455 5.16 11.41 12.04
C ALA A 455 6.68 11.32 11.89
N TRP A 456 7.40 11.92 12.83
CA TRP A 456 8.85 11.72 12.95
C TRP A 456 9.17 10.29 13.37
N ASN A 457 8.52 9.79 14.44
CA ASN A 457 8.92 8.57 15.14
C ASN A 457 7.77 7.71 15.69
N GLU A 458 6.62 7.63 15.04
CA GLU A 458 5.53 6.71 15.41
C GLU A 458 5.80 5.27 14.93
N TRP A 459 6.92 4.67 15.41
CA TRP A 459 7.41 3.37 14.97
C TRP A 459 6.40 2.23 15.14
N ALA A 460 5.63 2.23 16.25
CA ALA A 460 4.63 1.19 16.50
C ALA A 460 3.33 1.37 15.71
N GLU A 461 3.19 2.49 14.99
CA GLU A 461 2.16 2.70 13.97
C GLU A 461 2.74 2.57 12.55
N GLY A 462 3.99 2.09 12.44
CA GLY A 462 4.70 1.98 11.17
C GLY A 462 4.83 3.32 10.45
N ASN A 463 4.72 4.41 11.18
CA ASN A 463 4.57 5.77 10.66
C ASN A 463 5.73 6.66 11.14
N HIS A 464 6.81 6.67 10.38
CA HIS A 464 8.02 7.37 10.80
C HIS A 464 8.84 7.90 9.62
N LEU A 465 9.45 9.08 9.80
CA LEU A 465 10.49 9.61 8.91
C LEU A 465 11.88 9.09 9.28
N GLU A 466 12.08 8.69 10.53
CA GLU A 466 13.37 8.13 10.98
C GLU A 466 13.77 6.92 10.13
N PRO A 467 15.07 6.80 9.78
CA PRO A 467 15.55 5.79 8.84
C PRO A 467 15.37 4.35 9.34
N ASP A 468 14.82 3.49 8.50
CA ASP A 468 14.59 2.07 8.76
C ASP A 468 15.46 1.14 7.91
N ARG A 469 15.44 -0.16 8.24
CA ARG A 469 16.24 -1.16 7.52
C ARG A 469 15.76 -1.44 6.11
N ARG A 470 14.50 -1.19 5.79
CA ARG A 470 13.92 -1.45 4.47
C ARG A 470 14.19 -0.33 3.49
N PHE A 471 14.01 0.91 3.92
CA PHE A 471 14.07 2.09 3.07
C PHE A 471 15.31 2.97 3.32
N GLY A 472 16.04 2.75 4.41
CA GLY A 472 17.13 3.66 4.79
C GLY A 472 16.60 5.08 5.02
N TYR A 473 17.25 6.05 4.43
CA TYR A 473 16.89 7.48 4.50
C TYR A 473 15.87 7.92 3.44
N ALA A 474 15.22 6.99 2.76
CA ALA A 474 14.41 7.27 1.58
C ALA A 474 13.27 8.27 1.83
N TYR A 475 12.56 8.20 2.95
CA TYR A 475 11.49 9.14 3.28
C TYR A 475 12.04 10.53 3.63
N LEU A 476 13.18 10.62 4.29
CA LEU A 476 13.87 11.90 4.52
C LEU A 476 14.37 12.50 3.22
N GLN A 477 14.97 11.71 2.34
CA GLN A 477 15.39 12.12 1.00
C GLN A 477 14.20 12.64 0.19
N ALA A 478 13.09 11.93 0.18
CA ALA A 478 11.85 12.33 -0.49
C ALA A 478 11.30 13.64 0.06
N THR A 479 11.39 13.84 1.39
CA THR A 479 11.00 15.09 2.07
C THR A 479 11.86 16.26 1.60
N ALA A 480 13.18 16.11 1.61
CA ALA A 480 14.10 17.17 1.15
C ALA A 480 13.88 17.51 -0.34
N GLU A 481 13.70 16.48 -1.19
CA GLU A 481 13.48 16.69 -2.61
C GLU A 481 12.13 17.38 -2.91
N ALA A 482 11.08 17.09 -2.12
CA ALA A 482 9.82 17.81 -2.24
C ALA A 482 9.97 19.30 -1.92
N LEU A 483 10.77 19.64 -0.92
CA LEU A 483 11.09 21.05 -0.60
C LEU A 483 11.92 21.69 -1.72
N ILE A 484 12.98 21.03 -2.17
CA ILE A 484 13.88 21.52 -3.24
C ILE A 484 13.07 21.81 -4.51
N HIS A 485 12.05 21.01 -4.81
CA HIS A 485 11.19 21.21 -5.99
C HIS A 485 10.58 22.62 -6.06
N PHE A 486 10.27 23.24 -4.93
CA PHE A 486 9.66 24.58 -4.83
C PHE A 486 10.64 25.71 -4.45
N MET A 487 11.94 25.40 -4.36
CA MET A 487 12.98 26.42 -4.17
C MET A 487 13.27 27.20 -5.47
N SER A 488 13.99 28.31 -5.37
CA SER A 488 14.44 29.06 -6.54
C SER A 488 15.38 28.22 -7.43
N GLU A 489 15.43 28.52 -8.72
CA GLU A 489 16.29 27.76 -9.66
C GLU A 489 17.77 27.79 -9.23
N THR A 490 18.27 28.92 -8.72
CA THR A 490 19.63 29.01 -8.21
C THR A 490 19.91 28.08 -7.04
N GLN A 491 18.94 27.91 -6.14
CA GLN A 491 19.06 26.97 -5.02
C GLN A 491 18.97 25.51 -5.48
N LYS A 492 18.06 25.19 -6.41
CA LYS A 492 17.93 23.84 -6.98
C LYS A 492 19.23 23.32 -7.59
N LEU A 493 19.96 24.19 -8.31
CA LEU A 493 21.23 23.82 -8.94
C LEU A 493 22.27 23.25 -7.97
N LYS A 494 22.23 23.65 -6.67
CA LYS A 494 23.13 23.08 -5.64
C LYS A 494 22.88 21.59 -5.41
N TYR A 495 21.66 21.12 -5.67
CA TYR A 495 21.20 19.77 -5.31
C TYR A 495 20.95 18.85 -6.51
N ASP A 496 21.10 19.32 -7.75
CA ASP A 496 20.80 18.55 -8.96
C ASP A 496 21.43 17.16 -9.01
N ASN A 497 22.67 17.03 -8.54
CA ASN A 497 23.37 15.74 -8.49
C ASN A 497 22.99 14.86 -7.29
N GLN A 498 22.19 15.39 -6.35
CA GLN A 498 21.81 14.74 -5.10
C GLN A 498 20.34 14.28 -5.13
N ILE A 499 19.58 14.66 -6.16
CA ILE A 499 18.19 14.27 -6.31
C ILE A 499 18.10 12.78 -6.69
N PHE A 500 17.45 12.03 -5.83
CA PHE A 500 17.27 10.58 -5.96
C PHE A 500 15.94 10.22 -6.65
N TYR A 501 14.85 10.94 -6.32
CA TYR A 501 13.49 10.71 -6.81
C TYR A 501 13.05 11.73 -7.87
N SER A 502 13.94 12.22 -8.73
CA SER A 502 13.51 13.11 -9.81
C SER A 502 12.70 12.33 -10.85
N PRO A 503 11.67 12.95 -11.47
CA PRO A 503 10.96 12.32 -12.58
C PRO A 503 11.91 11.80 -13.65
N ARG A 504 12.96 12.55 -13.99
CA ARG A 504 13.99 12.13 -14.95
C ARG A 504 14.88 10.98 -14.46
N LYS A 505 15.13 10.87 -13.14
CA LYS A 505 15.88 9.74 -12.57
C LYS A 505 14.96 8.56 -12.25
N THR A 506 13.72 8.82 -11.87
CA THR A 506 12.71 7.78 -11.66
C THR A 506 12.21 7.24 -12.99
N GLU A 507 11.97 8.09 -13.99
CA GLU A 507 11.74 7.68 -15.37
C GLU A 507 12.98 7.01 -15.97
N LYS A 508 14.20 7.50 -15.68
CA LYS A 508 15.47 6.86 -16.05
C LYS A 508 15.80 5.63 -15.21
N ARG A 509 15.23 5.44 -14.02
CA ARG A 509 15.29 4.20 -13.23
C ARG A 509 14.19 3.22 -13.62
N ILE A 510 13.06 3.71 -14.09
CA ILE A 510 11.95 2.94 -14.64
C ILE A 510 12.34 2.42 -16.05
N PHE A 511 13.01 3.24 -16.82
CA PHE A 511 13.58 2.90 -18.13
C PHE A 511 15.08 3.08 -18.08
N TYR A 512 15.75 2.05 -17.60
CA TYR A 512 17.18 2.14 -17.44
C TYR A 512 17.87 2.47 -18.76
N LYS A 513 18.95 3.23 -18.64
CA LYS A 513 19.94 3.75 -19.58
C LYS A 513 20.42 2.76 -20.69
N GLU A 514 19.82 1.59 -20.76
CA GLU A 514 20.26 0.52 -21.66
C GLU A 514 19.47 0.46 -22.94
N ILE A 515 18.37 1.27 -23.06
CA ILE A 515 17.77 1.50 -24.36
C ILE A 515 17.53 2.99 -24.57
N ASN A 516 18.48 3.59 -25.26
CA ASN A 516 18.14 4.72 -26.11
C ASN A 516 17.16 4.19 -27.17
N LEU A 517 15.88 4.57 -27.10
CA LEU A 517 14.85 4.19 -28.06
C LEU A 517 15.29 4.50 -29.50
N ASP A 518 16.10 5.57 -29.66
CA ASP A 518 16.70 5.96 -30.94
C ASP A 518 17.78 4.97 -31.40
N SER A 519 18.36 4.17 -30.49
CA SER A 519 19.40 3.19 -30.79
C SER A 519 18.88 1.79 -31.13
N ILE A 520 17.57 1.54 -31.07
CA ILE A 520 16.98 0.26 -31.47
C ILE A 520 17.13 0.09 -32.98
N ILE A 521 17.93 -0.91 -33.36
CA ILE A 521 18.13 -1.32 -34.75
C ILE A 521 17.30 -2.59 -34.98
N LYS A 522 16.27 -2.48 -35.81
CA LYS A 522 15.52 -3.65 -36.28
C LYS A 522 16.38 -4.45 -37.23
N THR A 523 16.56 -5.74 -36.95
CA THR A 523 17.30 -6.66 -37.82
C THR A 523 16.45 -7.80 -38.38
N ALA A 524 15.21 -7.93 -37.89
CA ALA A 524 14.26 -9.00 -38.25
C ALA A 524 12.83 -8.49 -38.32
N ASP A 525 11.94 -9.24 -38.97
CA ASP A 525 10.49 -8.96 -38.98
C ASP A 525 9.77 -9.50 -37.75
N VAL A 526 10.41 -10.40 -37.03
CA VAL A 526 9.90 -11.00 -35.78
C VAL A 526 10.69 -10.46 -34.61
N SER A 527 9.99 -10.06 -33.56
CA SER A 527 10.59 -9.75 -32.25
C SER A 527 10.11 -10.74 -31.18
N VAL A 528 10.98 -11.03 -30.24
CA VAL A 528 10.68 -11.83 -29.04
C VAL A 528 10.73 -10.90 -27.85
N VAL A 529 9.63 -10.84 -27.10
CA VAL A 529 9.48 -9.99 -25.90
C VAL A 529 9.28 -10.88 -24.69
N ILE A 530 10.22 -10.81 -23.76
CA ILE A 530 10.24 -11.63 -22.55
C ILE A 530 10.20 -10.74 -21.31
N HIS A 531 9.36 -11.10 -20.34
CA HIS A 531 9.48 -10.58 -18.98
C HIS A 531 10.09 -11.63 -18.06
N LEU A 532 11.31 -11.38 -17.55
CA LEU A 532 12.10 -12.31 -16.76
C LEU A 532 12.13 -11.89 -15.28
N TYR A 533 11.12 -12.30 -14.52
CA TYR A 533 11.07 -12.12 -13.05
C TYR A 533 11.84 -13.26 -12.34
N TYR A 534 11.59 -14.51 -12.74
CA TYR A 534 12.27 -15.71 -12.22
C TYR A 534 13.48 -16.02 -13.10
N LYS A 535 14.63 -15.52 -12.69
CA LYS A 535 15.88 -15.60 -13.46
C LYS A 535 16.35 -17.03 -13.79
N GLU A 536 16.04 -17.98 -12.91
CA GLU A 536 16.36 -19.39 -13.07
C GLU A 536 15.66 -20.05 -14.27
N LEU A 537 14.65 -19.41 -14.83
CA LEU A 537 13.96 -19.89 -16.04
C LEU A 537 14.65 -19.45 -17.34
N TRP A 538 15.75 -18.71 -17.26
CA TRP A 538 16.46 -18.25 -18.45
C TRP A 538 16.96 -19.40 -19.33
N GLU A 539 17.53 -20.46 -18.72
CA GLU A 539 18.00 -21.64 -19.46
C GLU A 539 16.85 -22.36 -20.17
N GLU A 540 15.70 -22.48 -19.51
CA GLU A 540 14.48 -23.03 -20.11
C GLU A 540 14.07 -22.21 -21.34
N PHE A 541 14.03 -20.89 -21.23
CA PHE A 541 13.65 -20.00 -22.33
C PHE A 541 14.64 -20.06 -23.52
N LYS A 542 15.94 -20.13 -23.25
CA LYS A 542 16.92 -20.34 -24.31
C LYS A 542 16.63 -21.61 -25.12
N SER A 543 16.29 -22.70 -24.45
CA SER A 543 15.99 -23.98 -25.09
C SER A 543 14.80 -23.92 -26.07
N TYR A 544 13.81 -23.06 -25.78
CA TYR A 544 12.70 -22.80 -26.70
C TYR A 544 13.10 -21.86 -27.84
N MET A 545 13.83 -20.79 -27.57
CA MET A 545 14.24 -19.82 -28.60
C MET A 545 15.21 -20.40 -29.65
N VAL A 546 15.99 -21.41 -29.29
CA VAL A 546 16.84 -22.14 -30.25
C VAL A 546 16.02 -22.79 -31.39
N LYS A 547 14.71 -23.07 -31.14
CA LYS A 547 13.82 -23.60 -32.20
C LYS A 547 13.44 -22.55 -33.26
N LEU A 548 13.73 -21.25 -33.04
CA LEU A 548 13.50 -20.20 -34.03
C LEU A 548 14.58 -20.25 -35.12
N THR A 549 14.28 -20.85 -36.26
CA THR A 549 15.20 -21.02 -37.38
C THR A 549 15.28 -19.81 -38.31
N PHE A 550 14.48 -18.76 -38.04
CA PHE A 550 14.44 -17.49 -38.75
C PHE A 550 15.06 -16.36 -37.91
N PRO A 551 15.45 -15.24 -38.51
CA PRO A 551 15.94 -14.07 -37.76
C PRO A 551 14.90 -13.51 -36.85
N PHE A 552 15.30 -13.11 -35.64
CA PHE A 552 14.46 -12.40 -34.67
C PHE A 552 15.30 -11.42 -33.85
N ASP A 553 14.68 -10.38 -33.33
CA ASP A 553 15.26 -9.45 -32.37
C ASP A 553 14.73 -9.77 -30.98
N LEU A 554 15.60 -9.73 -29.96
CA LEU A 554 15.28 -10.14 -28.58
C LEU A 554 15.23 -8.95 -27.64
N TYR A 555 14.11 -8.82 -26.97
CA TYR A 555 13.85 -7.81 -25.96
C TYR A 555 13.47 -8.49 -24.64
N ILE A 556 14.18 -8.15 -23.56
CA ILE A 556 13.96 -8.74 -22.25
C ILE A 556 13.71 -7.64 -21.24
N SER A 557 12.59 -7.68 -20.53
CA SER A 557 12.40 -6.86 -19.33
C SER A 557 12.76 -7.66 -18.09
N ILE A 558 13.53 -7.03 -17.20
CA ILE A 558 13.96 -7.62 -15.92
C ILE A 558 13.62 -6.61 -14.83
N PRO A 559 12.87 -6.99 -13.78
CA PRO A 559 12.58 -6.08 -12.68
C PRO A 559 13.85 -5.57 -12.00
N THR A 560 13.79 -4.33 -11.52
CA THR A 560 14.95 -3.68 -10.88
C THR A 560 15.41 -4.37 -9.60
N ASP A 561 14.50 -5.10 -8.94
CA ASP A 561 14.76 -5.91 -7.75
C ASP A 561 15.30 -7.32 -8.05
N VAL A 562 15.43 -7.68 -9.33
CA VAL A 562 16.01 -8.97 -9.77
C VAL A 562 17.44 -8.75 -10.27
N PHE A 563 18.40 -9.31 -9.57
CA PHE A 563 19.77 -9.36 -10.04
C PHE A 563 19.94 -10.50 -11.07
N PHE A 564 20.41 -10.13 -12.27
CA PHE A 564 20.66 -11.07 -13.36
C PHE A 564 21.95 -10.69 -14.09
N ASP A 565 22.75 -11.70 -14.48
CA ASP A 565 23.96 -11.47 -15.27
C ASP A 565 23.59 -11.33 -16.74
N TYR A 566 23.65 -10.12 -17.28
CA TYR A 566 23.32 -9.84 -18.68
C TYR A 566 24.28 -10.50 -19.69
N SER A 567 25.48 -10.87 -19.24
CA SER A 567 26.42 -11.55 -20.10
C SER A 567 25.85 -12.86 -20.66
N GLU A 568 24.97 -13.52 -19.93
CA GLU A 568 24.24 -14.72 -20.36
C GLU A 568 23.33 -14.44 -21.57
N VAL A 569 22.64 -13.29 -21.55
CA VAL A 569 21.77 -12.88 -22.66
C VAL A 569 22.61 -12.52 -23.90
N PHE A 570 23.65 -11.71 -23.73
CA PHE A 570 24.49 -11.27 -24.82
C PHE A 570 25.31 -12.40 -25.40
N SER A 571 25.67 -13.41 -24.61
CA SER A 571 26.32 -14.64 -25.11
C SER A 571 25.39 -15.47 -25.97
N PHE A 572 24.08 -15.51 -25.62
CA PHE A 572 23.06 -16.19 -26.41
C PHE A 572 22.73 -15.42 -27.70
N LYS A 573 22.51 -14.10 -27.57
CA LYS A 573 22.15 -13.22 -28.68
C LYS A 573 22.80 -11.83 -28.51
N PRO A 574 23.91 -11.52 -29.18
CA PRO A 574 24.69 -10.30 -28.93
C PRO A 574 23.95 -8.99 -29.12
N ASN A 575 22.96 -8.94 -30.03
CA ASN A 575 22.17 -7.75 -30.33
C ASN A 575 20.85 -7.72 -29.56
N SER A 576 20.80 -8.29 -28.37
CA SER A 576 19.61 -8.23 -27.49
C SER A 576 19.47 -6.88 -26.81
N TYR A 577 18.23 -6.56 -26.42
CA TYR A 577 17.91 -5.34 -25.70
C TYR A 577 17.35 -5.69 -24.32
N ILE A 578 17.90 -5.08 -23.27
CA ILE A 578 17.49 -5.33 -21.88
C ILE A 578 16.83 -4.10 -21.31
N PHE A 579 15.62 -4.27 -20.79
CA PHE A 579 14.85 -3.27 -20.09
C PHE A 579 14.84 -3.55 -18.60
N ARG A 580 15.14 -2.54 -17.82
CA ARG A 580 14.90 -2.61 -16.37
C ARG A 580 13.58 -1.90 -16.07
N SER A 581 12.68 -2.56 -15.39
CA SER A 581 11.40 -1.98 -14.99
C SER A 581 11.16 -2.19 -13.51
N VAL A 582 10.40 -1.30 -12.90
CA VAL A 582 9.87 -1.57 -11.56
C VAL A 582 8.93 -2.78 -11.63
N ASN A 583 8.87 -3.55 -10.53
CA ASN A 583 7.95 -4.69 -10.42
C ASN A 583 6.52 -4.19 -10.18
N ARG A 584 5.87 -3.73 -11.26
CA ARG A 584 4.53 -3.15 -11.24
C ARG A 584 3.80 -3.49 -12.53
N GLY A 585 2.54 -3.95 -12.40
CA GLY A 585 1.78 -4.45 -13.55
C GLY A 585 2.31 -5.77 -14.13
N ARG A 586 3.11 -6.51 -13.35
CA ARG A 586 3.70 -7.83 -13.68
C ARG A 586 4.41 -7.85 -15.02
N ASP A 587 4.06 -8.82 -15.87
CA ASP A 587 4.59 -8.94 -17.24
C ASP A 587 3.89 -8.00 -18.23
N ILE A 588 2.70 -7.51 -17.91
CA ILE A 588 1.89 -6.71 -18.85
C ILE A 588 2.48 -5.32 -19.04
N TYR A 589 2.68 -4.55 -17.94
CA TYR A 589 3.24 -3.20 -18.07
C TYR A 589 4.60 -3.17 -18.80
N PRO A 590 5.62 -3.91 -18.36
CA PRO A 590 6.91 -3.87 -19.01
C PRO A 590 6.87 -4.37 -20.47
N SER A 591 6.03 -5.37 -20.77
CA SER A 591 5.85 -5.84 -22.15
C SER A 591 5.21 -4.78 -23.03
N LEU A 592 4.19 -4.07 -22.55
CA LEU A 592 3.57 -2.97 -23.30
C LEU A 592 4.55 -1.82 -23.56
N GLN A 593 5.43 -1.50 -22.61
CA GLN A 593 6.44 -0.47 -22.82
C GLN A 593 7.46 -0.86 -23.89
N ILE A 594 7.91 -2.13 -23.88
CA ILE A 594 8.74 -2.65 -24.95
C ILE A 594 8.00 -2.58 -26.29
N MET A 595 6.77 -3.09 -26.34
CA MET A 595 5.99 -3.15 -27.58
C MET A 595 5.67 -1.74 -28.11
N LYS A 596 5.42 -0.75 -27.25
CA LYS A 596 5.32 0.67 -27.63
C LYS A 596 6.63 1.14 -28.29
N ALA A 597 7.77 0.89 -27.63
CA ALA A 597 9.08 1.34 -28.11
C ALA A 597 9.45 0.78 -29.49
N ILE A 598 9.00 -0.43 -29.81
CA ILE A 598 9.28 -1.10 -31.07
C ILE A 598 8.15 -0.98 -32.09
N TYR A 599 7.00 -0.40 -31.73
CA TYR A 599 5.85 -0.31 -32.63
C TYR A 599 6.20 0.45 -33.93
N ASP A 600 6.84 1.61 -33.82
CA ASP A 600 7.24 2.43 -34.99
C ASP A 600 8.40 1.80 -35.81
N LYS A 601 9.02 0.73 -35.30
CA LYS A 601 10.01 -0.06 -36.05
C LYS A 601 9.35 -1.06 -37.01
N ASN A 602 8.02 -1.16 -37.03
CA ASN A 602 7.22 -1.96 -37.93
C ASN A 602 7.59 -3.46 -37.92
N TYR A 603 7.65 -4.06 -36.69
CA TYR A 603 7.69 -5.51 -36.57
C TYR A 603 6.41 -6.13 -37.10
N LYS A 604 6.50 -7.15 -37.92
CA LYS A 604 5.30 -7.86 -38.39
C LYS A 604 4.67 -8.72 -37.31
N TYR A 605 5.51 -9.33 -36.45
CA TYR A 605 5.05 -10.23 -35.39
C TYR A 605 5.87 -10.07 -34.13
N VAL A 606 5.20 -10.23 -33.01
CA VAL A 606 5.80 -10.29 -31.66
C VAL A 606 5.46 -11.62 -31.01
N ILE A 607 6.47 -12.33 -30.53
CA ILE A 607 6.31 -13.52 -29.69
C ILE A 607 6.44 -13.04 -28.25
N LYS A 608 5.35 -13.06 -27.47
CA LYS A 608 5.35 -12.63 -26.08
C LYS A 608 5.22 -13.80 -25.14
N PHE A 609 6.09 -13.88 -24.14
CA PHE A 609 5.97 -14.79 -23.02
C PHE A 609 6.71 -14.27 -21.78
N HIS A 610 6.59 -14.97 -20.66
CA HIS A 610 7.16 -14.50 -19.40
C HIS A 610 7.46 -15.63 -18.41
N SER A 611 8.27 -15.34 -17.40
CA SER A 611 8.69 -16.29 -16.36
C SER A 611 7.60 -16.52 -15.31
N LYS A 612 6.48 -17.14 -15.73
CA LYS A 612 5.35 -17.46 -14.84
C LYS A 612 5.63 -18.73 -14.04
N LYS A 613 5.54 -18.66 -12.71
CA LYS A 613 5.58 -19.85 -11.84
C LYS A 613 4.21 -20.16 -11.21
N SER A 614 3.29 -19.18 -11.18
CA SER A 614 1.95 -19.33 -10.57
C SER A 614 2.01 -20.06 -9.22
N LEU A 615 2.83 -19.55 -8.29
CA LEU A 615 3.12 -20.19 -6.99
C LEU A 615 1.88 -20.48 -6.13
N HIS A 616 0.75 -19.87 -6.47
CA HIS A 616 -0.55 -20.14 -5.85
C HIS A 616 -1.22 -21.42 -6.38
N ARG A 617 -0.62 -22.08 -7.38
CA ARG A 617 -1.12 -23.30 -8.03
C ARG A 617 -0.05 -24.37 -7.99
N TRP A 618 -0.47 -25.61 -7.76
CA TRP A 618 0.41 -26.79 -7.80
C TRP A 618 0.85 -27.16 -9.23
N ASP A 619 0.10 -26.71 -10.24
CA ASP A 619 0.30 -27.00 -11.67
C ASP A 619 0.82 -25.79 -12.46
N GLY A 620 1.27 -24.72 -11.81
CA GLY A 620 1.75 -23.49 -12.45
C GLY A 620 2.90 -23.70 -13.43
N ASP A 621 3.84 -24.58 -13.10
CA ASP A 621 4.94 -24.95 -14.01
C ASP A 621 4.43 -25.75 -15.22
N LYS A 622 3.46 -26.64 -15.02
CA LYS A 622 2.85 -27.38 -16.13
C LYS A 622 2.18 -26.45 -17.12
N TRP A 623 1.45 -25.47 -16.60
CA TRP A 623 0.80 -24.46 -17.45
C TRP A 623 1.82 -23.69 -18.29
N ARG A 624 2.89 -23.18 -17.68
CA ARG A 624 3.97 -22.48 -18.40
C ARG A 624 4.59 -23.37 -19.50
N ILE A 625 4.99 -24.58 -19.12
CA ILE A 625 5.65 -25.55 -20.04
C ILE A 625 4.71 -25.91 -21.20
N SER A 626 3.43 -26.20 -20.94
CA SER A 626 2.45 -26.47 -21.99
C SER A 626 2.29 -25.27 -22.92
N SER A 627 2.15 -24.07 -22.39
CA SER A 627 2.05 -22.86 -23.22
C SER A 627 3.27 -22.65 -24.11
N LEU A 628 4.47 -22.81 -23.55
CA LEU A 628 5.72 -22.71 -24.34
C LEU A 628 5.83 -23.83 -25.37
N ASN A 629 5.48 -25.08 -25.03
CA ASN A 629 5.45 -26.18 -25.99
C ASN A 629 4.54 -25.88 -27.17
N CYS A 630 3.39 -25.26 -26.96
CA CYS A 630 2.46 -24.88 -28.01
C CYS A 630 3.05 -23.78 -28.91
N ILE A 631 3.43 -22.62 -28.35
CA ILE A 631 3.89 -21.47 -29.17
C ILE A 631 5.26 -21.68 -29.83
N PHE A 632 6.04 -22.67 -29.39
CA PHE A 632 7.30 -23.08 -29.93
C PHE A 632 7.28 -24.52 -30.50
N SER A 633 6.10 -25.09 -30.80
CA SER A 633 5.94 -26.42 -31.39
C SER A 633 6.56 -26.49 -32.76
N ASN A 634 6.19 -25.59 -33.67
CA ASN A 634 6.74 -25.44 -35.02
C ASN A 634 6.75 -23.95 -35.40
N PRO A 635 7.70 -23.14 -34.89
CA PRO A 635 7.70 -21.69 -35.10
C PRO A 635 7.77 -21.29 -36.59
N THR A 636 8.43 -22.07 -37.42
CA THR A 636 8.54 -21.79 -38.87
C THR A 636 7.18 -21.95 -39.56
N GLU A 637 6.39 -22.96 -39.19
CA GLU A 637 5.05 -23.16 -39.76
C GLU A 637 4.08 -22.11 -39.26
N ILE A 638 4.18 -21.70 -37.95
CA ILE A 638 3.39 -20.60 -37.39
C ILE A 638 3.66 -19.30 -38.16
N LEU A 639 4.94 -19.00 -38.44
CA LEU A 639 5.34 -17.82 -39.23
C LEU A 639 4.79 -17.88 -40.66
N ASN A 640 4.96 -19.00 -41.35
CA ASN A 640 4.44 -19.22 -42.70
C ASN A 640 2.92 -19.09 -42.75
N PHE A 641 2.22 -19.61 -41.75
CA PHE A 641 0.76 -19.51 -41.62
C PHE A 641 0.33 -18.04 -41.47
N LEU A 642 0.98 -17.27 -40.59
CA LEU A 642 0.72 -15.85 -40.37
C LEU A 642 1.03 -15.00 -41.63
N GLU A 643 2.05 -15.35 -42.39
CA GLU A 643 2.39 -14.67 -43.66
C GLU A 643 1.30 -14.88 -44.74
N LYS A 644 0.68 -16.06 -44.76
CA LYS A 644 -0.40 -16.38 -45.71
C LYS A 644 -1.74 -15.82 -45.28
N ASN A 645 -2.01 -15.68 -43.97
CA ASN A 645 -3.29 -15.29 -43.41
C ASN A 645 -3.18 -13.94 -42.70
N LYS A 646 -3.39 -12.84 -43.44
CA LYS A 646 -3.18 -11.47 -42.95
C LYS A 646 -4.26 -11.01 -41.95
N ASP A 647 -5.41 -11.68 -41.93
CA ASP A 647 -6.54 -11.45 -41.03
C ASP A 647 -6.36 -12.09 -39.64
N ILE A 648 -5.31 -12.88 -39.44
CA ILE A 648 -4.96 -13.44 -38.14
C ILE A 648 -4.15 -12.44 -37.33
N GLY A 649 -4.68 -12.05 -36.15
CA GLY A 649 -4.05 -11.12 -35.25
C GLY A 649 -3.28 -11.78 -34.13
N ILE A 650 -3.77 -12.91 -33.60
CA ILE A 650 -3.17 -13.57 -32.43
C ILE A 650 -3.14 -15.09 -32.68
N VAL A 651 -2.03 -15.74 -32.28
CA VAL A 651 -1.91 -17.19 -32.14
C VAL A 651 -1.73 -17.51 -30.66
N VAL A 652 -2.64 -18.27 -30.08
CA VAL A 652 -2.62 -18.63 -28.66
C VAL A 652 -2.28 -20.12 -28.47
N PRO A 653 -1.75 -20.56 -27.33
CA PRO A 653 -1.65 -21.96 -27.00
C PRO A 653 -3.03 -22.63 -27.01
N HIS A 654 -3.07 -23.92 -27.32
CA HIS A 654 -4.30 -24.71 -27.29
C HIS A 654 -5.06 -24.54 -25.98
N LYS A 655 -6.39 -24.31 -26.06
CA LYS A 655 -7.29 -24.05 -24.92
C LYS A 655 -6.93 -22.85 -24.04
N GLN A 656 -6.18 -21.88 -24.55
CA GLN A 656 -5.88 -20.64 -23.84
C GLN A 656 -6.67 -19.42 -24.39
N TRP A 657 -7.59 -19.64 -25.30
CA TRP A 657 -8.56 -18.66 -25.79
C TRP A 657 -9.84 -18.81 -24.97
N VAL A 658 -9.99 -18.01 -23.89
CA VAL A 658 -10.90 -18.28 -22.77
C VAL A 658 -11.99 -17.24 -22.68
N SER A 659 -13.22 -17.68 -22.38
CA SER A 659 -14.42 -16.83 -22.25
C SER A 659 -14.34 -15.97 -20.99
N THR A 660 -14.75 -14.70 -21.11
CA THR A 660 -14.93 -13.80 -19.97
C THR A 660 -16.12 -14.15 -19.11
N LYS A 661 -17.06 -14.97 -19.60
CA LYS A 661 -18.26 -15.38 -18.86
C LYS A 661 -17.93 -15.94 -17.47
N TYR A 662 -16.85 -16.72 -17.36
CA TYR A 662 -16.41 -17.34 -16.10
C TYR A 662 -15.07 -16.79 -15.60
N HIS A 663 -14.37 -15.97 -16.41
CA HIS A 663 -13.04 -15.45 -16.07
C HIS A 663 -12.96 -13.93 -16.10
N MET A 664 -14.07 -13.24 -16.04
CA MET A 664 -14.07 -11.77 -15.89
C MET A 664 -13.51 -11.37 -14.54
N GLY A 665 -13.87 -12.07 -13.46
CA GLY A 665 -13.45 -11.74 -12.12
C GLY A 665 -13.81 -10.31 -11.73
N SER A 666 -12.97 -9.68 -10.93
CA SER A 666 -13.14 -8.29 -10.46
C SER A 666 -12.65 -7.23 -11.46
N ASN A 667 -12.58 -7.54 -12.77
CA ASN A 667 -11.94 -6.69 -13.78
C ASN A 667 -12.89 -5.78 -14.56
N VAL A 668 -14.20 -5.86 -14.33
CA VAL A 668 -15.21 -5.05 -15.07
C VAL A 668 -14.90 -3.56 -15.02
N LYS A 669 -14.47 -3.03 -13.87
CA LYS A 669 -14.11 -1.62 -13.71
C LYS A 669 -12.96 -1.21 -14.65
N TRP A 670 -11.94 -2.06 -14.74
CA TRP A 670 -10.77 -1.80 -15.57
C TRP A 670 -11.09 -1.98 -17.05
N LEU A 671 -11.91 -2.95 -17.39
CA LEU A 671 -12.35 -3.14 -18.77
C LEU A 671 -13.19 -1.93 -19.25
N LYS A 672 -14.10 -1.43 -18.43
CA LYS A 672 -14.85 -0.19 -18.75
C LYS A 672 -13.91 0.99 -18.96
N TRP A 673 -12.96 1.20 -18.03
CA TRP A 673 -11.97 2.27 -18.14
C TRP A 673 -11.12 2.16 -19.43
N LEU A 674 -10.69 0.93 -19.80
CA LEU A 674 -9.94 0.69 -21.02
C LEU A 674 -10.83 0.95 -22.27
N CYS A 675 -12.09 0.52 -22.25
CA CYS A 675 -13.04 0.78 -23.34
C CYS A 675 -13.27 2.28 -23.55
N GLU A 676 -13.45 3.03 -22.47
CA GLU A 676 -13.57 4.51 -22.53
C GLU A 676 -12.28 5.15 -23.08
N ARG A 677 -11.10 4.74 -22.57
CA ARG A 677 -9.82 5.30 -22.97
C ARG A 677 -9.50 5.10 -24.46
N TYR A 678 -9.91 3.96 -25.02
CA TYR A 678 -9.59 3.57 -26.41
C TYR A 678 -10.81 3.62 -27.35
N GLU A 679 -11.90 4.21 -26.92
CA GLU A 679 -13.13 4.38 -27.69
C GLU A 679 -13.69 3.05 -28.24
N VAL A 680 -13.57 1.97 -27.44
CA VAL A 680 -14.09 0.64 -27.76
C VAL A 680 -15.46 0.44 -27.14
N THR A 681 -16.47 0.16 -27.94
CA THR A 681 -17.80 -0.15 -27.41
C THR A 681 -17.86 -1.57 -26.88
N TRP A 682 -18.25 -1.70 -25.59
CA TRP A 682 -18.54 -2.96 -24.92
C TRP A 682 -19.74 -2.77 -23.99
N ASN A 683 -20.81 -3.53 -24.20
CA ASN A 683 -22.07 -3.40 -23.47
C ASN A 683 -22.30 -4.56 -22.46
N GLY A 684 -21.22 -5.24 -22.06
CA GLY A 684 -21.27 -6.33 -21.09
C GLY A 684 -21.44 -7.71 -21.72
N GLU A 685 -21.37 -7.80 -23.06
CA GLU A 685 -21.39 -9.09 -23.76
C GLU A 685 -20.12 -9.92 -23.43
N ASP A 686 -20.29 -11.26 -23.47
CA ASP A 686 -19.18 -12.18 -23.34
C ASP A 686 -18.25 -12.12 -24.55
N PHE A 687 -16.95 -12.25 -24.31
CA PHE A 687 -15.91 -12.32 -25.33
C PHE A 687 -14.78 -13.23 -24.86
N PHE A 688 -13.77 -13.44 -25.70
CA PHE A 688 -12.65 -14.32 -25.40
C PHE A 688 -11.34 -13.54 -25.33
N PHE A 689 -10.39 -14.04 -24.54
CA PHE A 689 -9.08 -13.42 -24.35
C PHE A 689 -7.95 -14.46 -24.21
N PRO A 690 -6.68 -14.08 -24.47
CA PRO A 690 -5.52 -14.97 -24.38
C PRO A 690 -5.08 -15.15 -22.93
N ALA A 691 -5.62 -16.14 -22.23
CA ALA A 691 -5.29 -16.40 -20.83
C ALA A 691 -3.81 -16.76 -20.64
N GLY A 692 -3.18 -16.16 -19.61
CA GLY A 692 -1.77 -16.41 -19.29
C GLY A 692 -0.77 -15.62 -20.12
N SER A 693 -1.21 -14.84 -21.11
CA SER A 693 -0.36 -13.90 -21.87
C SER A 693 0.85 -14.50 -22.58
N PHE A 694 0.73 -15.75 -23.08
CA PHE A 694 1.68 -16.42 -23.97
C PHE A 694 1.09 -16.45 -25.38
N TYR A 695 1.68 -15.74 -26.33
CA TYR A 695 1.12 -15.67 -27.67
C TYR A 695 2.10 -15.14 -28.71
N TRP A 696 1.79 -15.41 -29.99
CA TRP A 696 2.25 -14.59 -31.10
C TRP A 696 1.19 -13.55 -31.41
N ILE A 697 1.60 -12.33 -31.69
CA ILE A 697 0.66 -11.25 -31.98
C ILE A 697 1.17 -10.39 -33.15
N ARG A 698 0.27 -10.00 -34.01
CA ARG A 698 0.47 -8.93 -34.98
C ARG A 698 0.24 -7.60 -34.25
N PRO A 699 1.27 -6.72 -34.08
CA PRO A 699 1.12 -5.47 -33.33
C PRO A 699 -0.06 -4.61 -33.79
N GLU A 700 -0.36 -4.60 -35.09
CA GLU A 700 -1.46 -3.83 -35.66
C GLU A 700 -2.84 -4.25 -35.12
N SER A 701 -2.99 -5.48 -34.63
CA SER A 701 -4.27 -5.96 -34.05
C SER A 701 -4.65 -5.26 -32.73
N ILE A 702 -3.67 -4.65 -32.04
CA ILE A 702 -3.87 -3.91 -30.78
C ILE A 702 -3.18 -2.53 -30.83
N LYS A 703 -3.15 -1.91 -32.00
CA LYS A 703 -2.39 -0.67 -32.26
C LYS A 703 -2.75 0.49 -31.34
N GLU A 704 -4.01 0.64 -30.95
CA GLU A 704 -4.46 1.72 -30.07
C GLU A 704 -3.80 1.59 -28.70
N LEU A 705 -3.74 0.37 -28.17
CA LEU A 705 -3.10 0.06 -26.90
C LEU A 705 -1.58 0.29 -26.97
N LEU A 706 -0.94 -0.02 -28.10
CA LEU A 706 0.52 0.13 -28.27
C LEU A 706 0.93 1.58 -28.49
N LYS A 707 0.12 2.38 -29.19
CA LYS A 707 0.40 3.82 -29.42
C LYS A 707 0.32 4.64 -28.14
N ASN A 708 -0.61 4.32 -27.26
CA ASN A 708 -0.84 5.07 -26.03
C ASN A 708 -1.15 4.14 -24.85
N PRO A 709 -0.21 3.27 -24.43
CA PRO A 709 -0.45 2.35 -23.34
C PRO A 709 -0.68 3.11 -22.02
N PRO A 710 -1.34 2.49 -21.04
CA PRO A 710 -1.47 3.06 -19.70
C PRO A 710 -0.09 3.37 -19.10
N GLU A 711 -0.01 4.50 -18.40
CA GLU A 711 1.20 4.94 -17.70
C GLU A 711 1.44 4.08 -16.45
N LEU A 712 2.65 4.13 -15.90
CA LEU A 712 3.03 3.37 -14.70
C LEU A 712 2.07 3.66 -13.52
N GLU A 713 1.68 4.92 -13.37
CA GLU A 713 0.82 5.41 -12.29
C GLU A 713 -0.60 4.85 -12.35
N ASN A 714 -1.04 4.38 -13.51
CA ASN A 714 -2.35 3.73 -13.68
C ASN A 714 -2.37 2.31 -13.10
N PHE A 715 -1.22 1.65 -13.02
CA PHE A 715 -1.12 0.31 -12.45
C PHE A 715 -1.05 0.37 -10.93
N GLU A 716 -1.70 -0.55 -10.27
CA GLU A 716 -1.59 -0.74 -8.83
C GLU A 716 -0.17 -1.21 -8.46
N LEU A 717 0.23 -0.94 -7.23
CA LEU A 717 1.43 -1.55 -6.67
C LEU A 717 1.27 -3.07 -6.64
N GLU A 718 2.36 -3.80 -6.88
CA GLU A 718 2.34 -5.26 -6.78
C GLU A 718 2.26 -5.67 -5.31
N LEU A 719 1.05 -6.03 -4.89
CA LEU A 719 0.70 -6.43 -3.53
C LEU A 719 0.24 -7.91 -3.51
N PHE A 720 0.68 -8.69 -4.47
CA PHE A 720 0.30 -10.11 -4.64
C PHE A 720 -1.20 -10.34 -4.87
N GLN A 721 -1.89 -9.35 -5.45
CA GLN A 721 -3.31 -9.50 -5.82
C GLN A 721 -3.47 -10.66 -6.81
N SER A 722 -4.47 -11.49 -6.58
CA SER A 722 -4.79 -12.60 -7.49
C SER A 722 -5.59 -12.14 -8.70
N ASP A 723 -6.37 -11.06 -8.58
CA ASP A 723 -7.28 -10.55 -9.61
C ASP A 723 -7.64 -9.06 -9.34
N GLY A 724 -8.39 -8.44 -10.26
CA GLY A 724 -8.99 -7.12 -10.07
C GLY A 724 -8.05 -5.93 -10.27
N CYS A 725 -6.86 -6.13 -10.83
CA CYS A 725 -5.90 -5.08 -11.15
C CYS A 725 -5.92 -4.70 -12.62
N LEU A 726 -5.39 -3.52 -12.97
CA LEU A 726 -5.35 -3.04 -14.35
C LEU A 726 -4.68 -4.03 -15.31
N HIS A 727 -3.59 -4.67 -14.91
CA HIS A 727 -2.92 -5.67 -15.74
C HIS A 727 -3.82 -6.87 -16.08
N HIS A 728 -4.67 -7.33 -15.15
CA HIS A 728 -5.67 -8.35 -15.44
C HIS A 728 -6.75 -7.84 -16.40
N GLY A 729 -7.16 -6.57 -16.27
CA GLY A 729 -8.06 -5.92 -17.21
C GLY A 729 -7.48 -5.84 -18.61
N ILE A 730 -6.20 -5.50 -18.75
CA ILE A 730 -5.50 -5.41 -20.04
C ILE A 730 -5.35 -6.79 -20.70
N GLU A 731 -5.07 -7.86 -19.93
CA GLU A 731 -5.02 -9.22 -20.44
C GLU A 731 -6.33 -9.59 -21.20
N ARG A 732 -7.49 -9.23 -20.60
CA ARG A 732 -8.80 -9.42 -21.25
C ARG A 732 -9.00 -8.46 -22.43
N PHE A 733 -8.61 -7.20 -22.27
CA PHE A 733 -8.79 -6.15 -23.27
C PHE A 733 -8.03 -6.43 -24.58
N VAL A 734 -6.87 -7.08 -24.52
CA VAL A 734 -6.12 -7.50 -25.73
C VAL A 734 -6.97 -8.36 -26.65
N GLY A 735 -7.73 -9.31 -26.09
CA GLY A 735 -8.64 -10.15 -26.86
C GLY A 735 -9.78 -9.36 -27.49
N LEU A 736 -10.44 -8.51 -26.68
CA LEU A 736 -11.54 -7.66 -27.13
C LEU A 736 -11.09 -6.70 -28.24
N LEU A 737 -9.95 -6.03 -28.04
CA LEU A 737 -9.43 -5.05 -28.99
C LEU A 737 -9.05 -5.67 -30.33
N ALA A 738 -8.37 -6.82 -30.33
CA ALA A 738 -8.04 -7.53 -31.55
C ALA A 738 -9.28 -7.92 -32.35
N GLN A 739 -10.32 -8.43 -31.69
CA GLN A 739 -11.58 -8.78 -32.34
C GLN A 739 -12.32 -7.52 -32.88
N LYS A 740 -12.34 -6.42 -32.14
CA LYS A 740 -12.96 -5.14 -32.58
C LYS A 740 -12.19 -4.55 -33.78
N ASN A 741 -10.89 -4.78 -33.89
CA ASN A 741 -10.07 -4.40 -35.04
C ASN A 741 -10.20 -5.37 -36.23
N GLY A 742 -11.13 -6.34 -36.17
CA GLY A 742 -11.46 -7.25 -37.26
C GLY A 742 -10.48 -8.43 -37.41
N TYR A 743 -9.59 -8.65 -36.46
CA TYR A 743 -8.64 -9.75 -36.49
C TYR A 743 -9.23 -11.03 -35.90
N LYS A 744 -8.88 -12.16 -36.53
CA LYS A 744 -9.18 -13.50 -36.05
C LYS A 744 -8.08 -14.02 -35.13
N VAL A 745 -8.41 -15.01 -34.33
CA VAL A 745 -7.53 -15.70 -33.42
C VAL A 745 -7.47 -17.18 -33.78
N VAL A 746 -6.27 -17.76 -33.77
CA VAL A 746 -6.05 -19.19 -33.95
C VAL A 746 -5.33 -19.77 -32.74
N GLU A 747 -5.54 -21.03 -32.49
CA GLU A 747 -4.78 -21.78 -31.47
C GLU A 747 -3.81 -22.76 -32.14
N VAL A 748 -2.71 -23.01 -31.44
CA VAL A 748 -1.69 -23.99 -31.81
C VAL A 748 -1.47 -24.99 -30.69
N ASP A 749 -1.45 -26.29 -31.02
CA ASP A 749 -1.15 -27.33 -30.05
C ASP A 749 0.36 -27.67 -29.97
N GLU A 750 0.72 -28.57 -29.05
CA GLU A 750 2.11 -28.98 -28.84
C GLU A 750 2.70 -29.76 -30.03
N TYR A 751 1.86 -30.25 -30.97
CA TYR A 751 2.25 -30.95 -32.17
C TYR A 751 2.39 -30.00 -33.37
N GLY A 752 2.06 -28.72 -33.23
CA GLY A 752 2.16 -27.70 -34.28
C GLY A 752 0.91 -27.59 -35.16
N ASN A 753 -0.20 -28.24 -34.82
CA ASN A 753 -1.45 -28.10 -35.54
C ASN A 753 -2.08 -26.72 -35.25
N ILE A 754 -2.32 -25.95 -36.30
CA ILE A 754 -2.94 -24.62 -36.20
C ILE A 754 -4.39 -24.72 -36.65
N LYS A 755 -5.34 -24.24 -35.82
CA LYS A 755 -6.76 -24.24 -36.13
C LYS A 755 -7.42 -22.96 -35.61
N PRO A 756 -8.61 -22.57 -36.13
CA PRO A 756 -9.37 -21.47 -35.58
C PRO A 756 -9.58 -21.66 -34.07
N ALA A 757 -9.40 -20.59 -33.27
CA ALA A 757 -9.69 -20.64 -31.84
C ALA A 757 -11.20 -20.53 -31.65
N GLU A 758 -11.87 -21.65 -31.40
CA GLU A 758 -13.32 -21.69 -31.15
C GLU A 758 -13.70 -21.04 -29.81
N GLY A 759 -12.69 -20.93 -28.95
CA GLY A 759 -12.86 -20.48 -27.57
C GLY A 759 -13.28 -21.61 -26.63
N THR A 760 -12.91 -21.46 -25.38
CA THR A 760 -13.28 -22.41 -24.33
C THR A 760 -13.81 -21.66 -23.11
N TYR A 761 -14.73 -22.25 -22.40
CA TYR A 761 -15.19 -21.71 -21.13
C TYR A 761 -14.13 -21.82 -20.03
N PHE A 762 -13.25 -22.82 -20.15
CA PHE A 762 -12.18 -23.06 -19.22
C PHE A 762 -10.87 -23.35 -19.92
N HIS A 763 -9.78 -22.76 -19.44
CA HIS A 763 -8.45 -23.14 -19.91
C HIS A 763 -8.11 -24.57 -19.47
N GLU A 764 -7.14 -25.18 -20.13
CA GLU A 764 -6.76 -26.59 -19.91
C GLU A 764 -6.45 -26.91 -18.45
N PHE A 765 -5.92 -25.94 -17.72
CA PHE A 765 -5.52 -26.03 -16.31
C PHE A 765 -6.62 -25.50 -15.36
N ALA A 766 -7.86 -25.31 -15.82
CA ALA A 766 -8.95 -24.96 -14.94
C ALA A 766 -9.14 -26.06 -13.89
N THR A 767 -9.27 -25.64 -12.63
CA THR A 767 -9.49 -26.58 -11.52
C THR A 767 -10.79 -27.36 -11.71
N PRO A 768 -10.93 -28.54 -11.11
CA PRO A 768 -12.21 -29.26 -11.10
C PRO A 768 -13.36 -28.41 -10.55
N GLU A 769 -13.07 -27.43 -9.72
CA GLU A 769 -14.03 -26.48 -9.14
C GLU A 769 -14.46 -25.45 -10.17
N GLU A 770 -13.54 -24.80 -10.87
CA GLU A 770 -13.82 -23.90 -11.99
C GLU A 770 -14.68 -24.57 -13.07
N ARG A 771 -14.55 -25.91 -13.26
CA ARG A 771 -15.33 -26.67 -14.24
C ARG A 771 -16.72 -27.08 -13.74
N ARG A 772 -16.88 -27.35 -12.44
CA ARG A 772 -18.16 -27.76 -11.86
C ARG A 772 -19.18 -26.63 -11.81
N ASP A 773 -18.74 -25.42 -11.60
CA ASP A 773 -19.61 -24.24 -11.47
C ASP A 773 -20.27 -23.82 -12.80
N SER A 774 -19.85 -24.42 -13.91
CA SER A 774 -20.39 -24.14 -15.25
C SER A 774 -21.59 -24.98 -15.64
N GLY A 775 -21.92 -26.02 -14.90
CA GLY A 775 -22.98 -26.94 -15.29
C GLY A 775 -22.67 -27.77 -16.55
N VAL A 776 -21.39 -27.91 -16.93
CA VAL A 776 -20.90 -28.74 -18.05
C VAL A 776 -20.16 -29.97 -17.53
#